data_953d18cebd2c83d9b7ce305855ac183c
#
_entry.id   953d18cebd2c83d9b7ce305855ac183c
#
_cell.length_a   1.000
_cell.length_b   1.000
_cell.length_c   1.000
_cell.angle_alpha   90.00
_cell.angle_beta   90.00
_cell.angle_gamma   90.00
#
_symmetry.space_group_name_H-M   'P 1'
#
loop_
_entity.id
_entity.type
_entity.pdbx_description
1 polymer ?
#
loop_
_entity_poly.entity_id
_entity_poly.type
_entity_poly.pdbx_seq_one_letter_code
_entity_poly.pdbx_strand_id
1 'polypeptide(L)'
;LLKVGGAVKPEAVKVWFEQHRHDKNYQYRGLTETEFNDRAKTAFARMTEDQRAKVLKVCKKYDLINVQEIANYRFLSQTNLFALCKLLEKYKDMSDKEYVWKDGTVHTVHESICNEFFVRKDPTYATFKAFALTYADLKERLLLVPRGGFKSSMNMADCVQWIICYPEVTIMVLTGVLDLANDFVGEIKGHFELEENPNQSDIFGKKSLRPRTMPDGTPSWFQILFPEHCVEKEIGKANEFQTPACATPDKECTVFAASIEQNLVGWHVGIMKLDDVVTNENSQTADRIKNINKQVSINQAMLNPGGFYDKIGTWYDGSDTYGEDIKNKAKFEADGDVFPMKIYIRPCWWLNEAATAAGKIEEEATEQDYVLWFDEPMQLNYEFLRKKKKSDPYFAIKYLNDPLQMNVIKFPRSLLIRHTINGNDLPDTGMIVTVVDTAYSTKNWADYTVIITALIYNGRFYVIDMNRGRFNEYELPAMVAAAGLKWKPKRISIEETGAIKYVQREVYREMEKLKIRIPVELVPLGKGDKKVNSKQKKAGPLLRYLGLDRFKFVNICPGLEEIYTELEKFGTASSVHDDIVDALAILVNQYAGYADIEGQQTAANTSYVPDTKLKNYYDQVHCLGKFSKMKQDVALEFPDANASQVAQAVKDELSYYDPLADLLQ
;
A
#
# COMPACT_ATOMS: atom_id res chain seq x y z
N LEU A 1 18.42 27.49 9.97
CA LEU A 1 18.33 28.88 10.47
C LEU A 1 18.50 29.04 11.98
N LEU A 2 18.23 27.99 12.77
CA LEU A 2 18.32 28.01 14.25
C LEU A 2 19.75 27.86 14.79
N LYS A 3 20.73 27.58 13.93
CA LYS A 3 22.16 27.48 14.31
C LYS A 3 23.05 28.24 13.34
N VAL A 4 23.81 29.16 13.83
CA VAL A 4 24.90 29.83 13.11
C VAL A 4 26.19 29.59 13.89
N GLY A 5 27.13 28.84 13.32
CA GLY A 5 28.43 28.62 13.94
C GLY A 5 28.44 27.71 15.16
N GLY A 6 27.53 26.72 15.27
CA GLY A 6 27.54 25.68 16.31
C GLY A 6 27.00 26.09 17.68
N ALA A 7 26.65 27.38 17.89
CA ALA A 7 26.06 27.87 19.13
C ALA A 7 24.57 28.16 18.96
N VAL A 8 23.79 27.75 19.96
CA VAL A 8 22.35 28.07 20.06
C VAL A 8 22.22 29.55 20.47
N LYS A 9 21.65 30.39 19.58
CA LYS A 9 21.50 31.82 19.83
C LYS A 9 20.04 32.18 20.14
N PRO A 10 19.74 32.97 21.18
CA PRO A 10 18.38 33.39 21.53
C PRO A 10 17.64 34.10 20.39
N GLU A 11 18.37 34.85 19.56
CA GLU A 11 17.81 35.53 18.39
C GLU A 11 17.15 34.57 17.39
N ALA A 12 17.67 33.35 17.26
CA ALA A 12 17.09 32.35 16.36
C ALA A 12 15.69 31.89 16.81
N VAL A 13 15.45 31.77 18.12
CA VAL A 13 14.12 31.49 18.67
C VAL A 13 13.17 32.66 18.46
N LYS A 14 13.64 33.90 18.60
CA LYS A 14 12.83 35.09 18.33
C LYS A 14 12.40 35.12 16.86
N VAL A 15 13.32 34.90 15.94
CA VAL A 15 13.01 34.81 14.49
C VAL A 15 11.99 33.71 14.20
N TRP A 16 12.20 32.51 14.76
CA TRP A 16 11.24 31.41 14.62
C TRP A 16 9.85 31.79 15.16
N PHE A 17 9.80 32.38 16.35
CA PHE A 17 8.55 32.82 16.98
C PHE A 17 7.82 33.84 16.12
N GLU A 18 8.49 34.90 15.66
CA GLU A 18 7.89 35.95 14.85
C GLU A 18 7.42 35.42 13.47
N GLN A 19 8.13 34.45 12.88
CA GLN A 19 7.72 33.83 11.64
C GLN A 19 6.42 33.02 11.75
N HIS A 20 6.17 32.35 12.87
CA HIS A 20 5.06 31.42 13.02
C HIS A 20 3.90 31.94 13.89
N ARG A 21 4.09 33.04 14.61
CA ARG A 21 3.07 33.67 15.47
C ARG A 21 1.91 34.24 14.68
N HIS A 22 2.15 34.72 13.47
CA HIS A 22 1.20 35.41 12.63
C HIS A 22 0.86 34.65 11.34
N ASP A 23 1.18 33.35 11.26
CA ASP A 23 0.87 32.53 10.09
C ASP A 23 -0.63 32.59 9.76
N LYS A 24 -0.96 32.67 8.47
CA LYS A 24 -2.35 32.82 7.98
C LYS A 24 -3.27 31.68 8.41
N ASN A 25 -2.75 30.46 8.45
CA ASN A 25 -3.46 29.24 8.82
C ASN A 25 -3.27 28.86 10.29
N TYR A 26 -2.74 29.78 11.05
CA TYR A 26 -2.43 29.63 12.45
C TYR A 26 -3.70 29.52 13.30
N GLN A 27 -3.74 28.57 14.24
CA GLN A 27 -4.95 28.29 15.02
C GLN A 27 -5.41 29.42 15.95
N TYR A 28 -4.56 30.39 16.24
CA TYR A 28 -4.89 31.62 16.98
C TYR A 28 -5.11 32.81 16.06
N ARG A 29 -5.34 32.60 14.78
CA ARG A 29 -5.74 33.64 13.85
C ARG A 29 -6.94 34.40 14.40
N GLY A 30 -6.82 35.70 14.50
CA GLY A 30 -7.82 36.59 15.10
C GLY A 30 -7.60 36.89 16.58
N LEU A 31 -6.64 36.27 17.29
CA LEU A 31 -6.23 36.73 18.60
C LEU A 31 -5.36 37.98 18.48
N THR A 32 -5.64 38.94 19.35
CA THR A 32 -4.72 40.08 19.57
C THR A 32 -3.45 39.58 20.28
N GLU A 33 -2.40 40.39 20.21
CA GLU A 33 -1.15 40.07 20.92
C GLU A 33 -1.37 39.96 22.44
N THR A 34 -2.24 40.81 23.00
CA THR A 34 -2.60 40.77 24.42
C THR A 34 -3.29 39.44 24.78
N GLU A 35 -4.28 39.01 23.99
CA GLU A 35 -4.97 37.73 24.22
C GLU A 35 -4.04 36.55 24.11
N PHE A 36 -3.11 36.54 23.14
CA PHE A 36 -2.11 35.51 23.00
C PHE A 36 -1.20 35.46 24.24
N ASN A 37 -0.68 36.61 24.67
CA ASN A 37 0.20 36.70 25.84
C ASN A 37 -0.51 36.24 27.13
N ASP A 38 -1.77 36.60 27.33
CA ASP A 38 -2.57 36.19 28.49
C ASP A 38 -2.85 34.69 28.49
N ARG A 39 -3.15 34.09 27.36
CA ARG A 39 -3.31 32.64 27.22
C ARG A 39 -2.00 31.92 27.47
N ALA A 40 -0.90 32.41 26.93
CA ALA A 40 0.45 31.85 27.15
C ALA A 40 0.81 31.87 28.64
N LYS A 41 0.58 32.98 29.31
CA LYS A 41 0.77 33.13 30.76
C LYS A 41 -0.09 32.16 31.54
N THR A 42 -1.37 32.02 31.16
CA THR A 42 -2.32 31.11 31.81
C THR A 42 -1.83 29.66 31.67
N ALA A 43 -1.43 29.24 30.47
CA ALA A 43 -0.90 27.91 30.23
C ALA A 43 0.38 27.63 31.03
N PHE A 44 1.31 28.60 31.08
CA PHE A 44 2.55 28.49 31.86
C PHE A 44 2.30 28.42 33.37
N ALA A 45 1.34 29.20 33.89
CA ALA A 45 0.97 29.21 35.31
C ALA A 45 0.37 27.89 35.81
N ARG A 46 -0.14 27.02 34.93
CA ARG A 46 -0.70 25.70 35.27
C ARG A 46 0.31 24.65 35.61
N MET A 47 1.55 24.83 35.19
CA MET A 47 2.64 23.93 35.56
C MET A 47 2.83 23.93 37.09
N THR A 48 3.32 22.83 37.64
CA THR A 48 3.74 22.80 39.04
C THR A 48 4.88 23.80 39.30
N GLU A 49 5.07 24.20 40.54
CA GLU A 49 6.16 25.12 40.92
C GLU A 49 7.53 24.56 40.53
N ASP A 50 7.75 23.27 40.80
CA ASP A 50 8.99 22.56 40.45
C ASP A 50 9.23 22.52 38.93
N GLN A 51 8.19 22.24 38.15
CA GLN A 51 8.30 22.26 36.69
C GLN A 51 8.67 23.66 36.18
N ARG A 52 8.01 24.69 36.65
CA ARG A 52 8.32 26.09 36.25
C ARG A 52 9.75 26.46 36.67
N ALA A 53 10.17 26.11 37.90
CA ALA A 53 11.53 26.36 38.37
C ALA A 53 12.56 25.66 37.47
N LYS A 54 12.34 24.41 37.09
CA LYS A 54 13.20 23.66 36.16
C LYS A 54 13.29 24.38 34.80
N VAL A 55 12.18 24.79 34.20
CA VAL A 55 12.15 25.52 32.93
C VAL A 55 12.95 26.82 33.01
N LEU A 56 12.66 27.65 33.99
CA LEU A 56 13.33 28.95 34.16
C LEU A 56 14.84 28.79 34.41
N LYS A 57 15.25 27.76 35.17
CA LYS A 57 16.65 27.44 35.40
C LYS A 57 17.37 27.08 34.12
N VAL A 58 16.76 26.22 33.27
CA VAL A 58 17.35 25.78 32.00
C VAL A 58 17.38 26.94 31.01
N CYS A 59 16.25 27.67 30.81
CA CYS A 59 16.18 28.81 29.93
C CYS A 59 17.22 29.89 30.25
N LYS A 60 17.40 30.21 31.54
CA LYS A 60 18.41 31.18 31.97
C LYS A 60 19.84 30.78 31.56
N LYS A 61 20.16 29.50 31.52
CA LYS A 61 21.47 28.99 31.06
C LYS A 61 21.75 29.34 29.60
N TYR A 62 20.70 29.58 28.83
CA TYR A 62 20.74 29.92 27.38
C TYR A 62 20.27 31.35 27.10
N ASP A 63 20.45 32.25 28.08
CA ASP A 63 20.11 33.69 27.96
C ASP A 63 18.63 34.03 27.71
N LEU A 64 17.74 33.07 27.90
CA LEU A 64 16.28 33.29 27.91
C LEU A 64 15.84 33.63 29.34
N ILE A 65 15.71 34.91 29.64
CA ILE A 65 15.39 35.41 31.00
C ILE A 65 13.99 35.98 31.15
N ASN A 66 13.35 36.37 30.03
CA ASN A 66 12.01 36.96 30.05
C ASN A 66 10.94 35.87 30.17
N VAL A 67 10.27 35.80 31.32
CA VAL A 67 9.26 34.77 31.62
C VAL A 67 8.08 34.80 30.64
N GLN A 68 7.66 36.01 30.21
CA GLN A 68 6.56 36.14 29.22
C GLN A 68 6.99 35.61 27.84
N GLU A 69 8.21 35.89 27.40
CA GLU A 69 8.74 35.35 26.16
C GLU A 69 8.82 33.82 26.21
N ILE A 70 9.30 33.26 27.31
CA ILE A 70 9.34 31.80 27.52
C ILE A 70 7.92 31.20 27.43
N ALA A 71 6.96 31.82 28.12
CA ALA A 71 5.57 31.37 28.05
C ALA A 71 5.01 31.43 26.61
N ASN A 72 5.31 32.50 25.89
CA ASN A 72 4.87 32.69 24.49
C ASN A 72 5.48 31.63 23.55
N TYR A 73 6.79 31.35 23.68
CA TYR A 73 7.46 30.35 22.87
C TYR A 73 6.91 28.94 23.12
N ARG A 74 6.66 28.60 24.37
CA ARG A 74 6.04 27.33 24.76
C ARG A 74 4.60 27.25 24.22
N PHE A 75 3.81 28.28 24.41
CA PHE A 75 2.42 28.31 23.97
C PHE A 75 2.30 28.17 22.46
N LEU A 76 3.17 28.83 21.68
CA LEU A 76 3.25 28.65 20.24
C LEU A 76 3.52 27.18 19.85
N SER A 77 4.52 26.55 20.48
CA SER A 77 4.85 25.15 20.24
C SER A 77 3.69 24.20 20.57
N GLN A 78 2.97 24.50 21.63
CA GLN A 78 1.83 23.71 22.11
C GLN A 78 0.58 23.84 21.22
N THR A 79 0.49 24.90 20.42
CA THR A 79 -0.74 25.27 19.74
C THR A 79 -0.62 25.34 18.22
N ASN A 80 0.58 25.49 17.68
CA ASN A 80 0.90 25.46 16.25
C ASN A 80 1.78 24.25 15.94
N LEU A 81 1.22 23.20 15.33
CA LEU A 81 1.95 21.98 15.04
C LEU A 81 3.05 22.18 14.00
N PHE A 82 2.83 23.02 12.99
CA PHE A 82 3.86 23.33 11.98
C PHE A 82 5.06 24.04 12.61
N ALA A 83 4.81 25.02 13.48
CA ALA A 83 5.87 25.69 14.23
C ALA A 83 6.64 24.70 15.14
N LEU A 84 5.93 23.78 15.80
CA LEU A 84 6.58 22.71 16.56
C LEU A 84 7.47 21.81 15.69
N CYS A 85 6.98 21.40 14.51
CA CYS A 85 7.78 20.61 13.56
C CYS A 85 9.10 21.32 13.19
N LYS A 86 9.04 22.64 12.97
CA LYS A 86 10.24 23.44 12.70
C LYS A 86 11.18 23.52 13.93
N LEU A 87 10.61 23.60 15.12
CA LEU A 87 11.38 23.64 16.38
C LEU A 87 12.05 22.31 16.69
N LEU A 88 11.45 21.18 16.30
CA LEU A 88 12.01 19.83 16.44
C LEU A 88 13.20 19.57 15.52
N GLU A 89 13.54 20.50 14.63
CA GLU A 89 14.69 20.52 13.71
C GLU A 89 14.78 19.32 12.74
N LYS A 90 14.40 18.12 13.17
CA LYS A 90 14.35 16.92 12.30
C LYS A 90 13.38 17.09 11.13
N TYR A 91 12.33 17.88 11.32
CA TYR A 91 11.30 18.13 10.31
C TYR A 91 11.44 19.51 9.65
N LYS A 92 12.64 20.09 9.67
CA LYS A 92 12.93 21.43 9.11
C LYS A 92 12.60 21.55 7.62
N ASP A 93 12.61 20.45 6.89
CA ASP A 93 12.35 20.41 5.45
C ASP A 93 10.86 20.39 5.10
N MET A 94 9.95 20.39 6.09
CA MET A 94 8.54 20.62 5.83
C MET A 94 8.33 22.02 5.24
N SER A 95 7.46 22.14 4.22
CA SER A 95 7.27 23.34 3.42
C SER A 95 5.95 24.04 3.74
N ASP A 96 5.97 25.35 3.71
CA ASP A 96 4.81 26.27 3.73
C ASP A 96 4.49 26.83 2.34
N LYS A 97 5.06 26.28 1.27
CA LYS A 97 4.77 26.65 -0.11
C LYS A 97 3.26 26.59 -0.38
N GLU A 98 2.70 27.66 -0.94
CA GLU A 98 1.29 27.71 -1.31
C GLU A 98 1.01 26.98 -2.63
N TYR A 99 -0.15 26.37 -2.74
CA TYR A 99 -0.67 25.78 -3.96
C TYR A 99 -2.19 25.96 -4.04
N VAL A 100 -2.74 25.91 -5.25
CA VAL A 100 -4.19 26.00 -5.49
C VAL A 100 -4.77 24.60 -5.64
N TRP A 101 -5.75 24.27 -4.81
CA TRP A 101 -6.47 22.99 -4.91
C TRP A 101 -7.52 23.05 -6.03
N LYS A 102 -8.08 21.88 -6.39
CA LYS A 102 -9.07 21.71 -7.48
C LYS A 102 -10.35 22.55 -7.34
N ASP A 103 -10.69 22.98 -6.16
CA ASP A 103 -11.84 23.85 -5.86
C ASP A 103 -11.50 25.35 -5.83
N GLY A 104 -10.26 25.71 -6.20
CA GLY A 104 -9.75 27.07 -6.19
C GLY A 104 -9.26 27.56 -4.83
N THR A 105 -9.34 26.76 -3.76
CA THR A 105 -8.82 27.14 -2.44
C THR A 105 -7.30 27.10 -2.40
N VAL A 106 -6.71 28.07 -1.68
CA VAL A 106 -5.26 28.12 -1.47
C VAL A 106 -4.90 27.39 -0.20
N HIS A 107 -4.00 26.43 -0.31
CA HIS A 107 -3.44 25.64 0.80
C HIS A 107 -1.93 25.74 0.81
N THR A 108 -1.32 25.48 1.97
CA THR A 108 0.12 25.25 2.07
C THR A 108 0.43 23.76 2.14
N VAL A 109 1.64 23.35 1.74
CA VAL A 109 2.00 21.93 1.61
C VAL A 109 1.85 21.17 2.95
N HIS A 110 2.53 21.62 4.00
CA HIS A 110 2.49 20.95 5.30
C HIS A 110 1.80 21.76 6.39
N GLU A 111 1.89 23.11 6.33
CA GLU A 111 1.29 23.95 7.34
C GLU A 111 -0.22 23.78 7.44
N SER A 112 -0.94 23.73 6.30
CA SER A 112 -2.38 23.46 6.27
C SER A 112 -2.71 22.09 6.89
N ILE A 113 -1.92 21.05 6.61
CA ILE A 113 -2.13 19.74 7.23
C ILE A 113 -1.94 19.85 8.74
N CYS A 114 -0.84 20.45 9.18
CA CYS A 114 -0.52 20.57 10.61
C CYS A 114 -1.57 21.38 11.40
N ASN A 115 -2.03 22.49 10.85
CA ASN A 115 -2.82 23.46 11.61
C ASN A 115 -4.33 23.41 11.31
N GLU A 116 -4.75 22.78 10.21
CA GLU A 116 -6.17 22.66 9.84
C GLU A 116 -6.68 21.22 9.96
N PHE A 117 -5.85 20.22 9.66
CA PHE A 117 -6.25 18.82 9.71
C PHE A 117 -6.08 18.23 11.11
N PHE A 118 -4.90 18.37 11.75
CA PHE A 118 -4.68 17.86 13.11
C PHE A 118 -5.48 18.64 14.16
N VAL A 119 -5.65 18.04 15.35
CA VAL A 119 -6.39 18.68 16.46
C VAL A 119 -5.71 19.95 16.89
N ARG A 120 -6.49 21.00 17.00
CA ARG A 120 -6.09 22.27 17.62
C ARG A 120 -6.09 22.12 19.12
N LYS A 121 -4.91 22.02 19.72
CA LYS A 121 -4.75 21.85 21.17
C LYS A 121 -4.84 23.20 21.88
N ASP A 122 -5.35 23.18 23.09
CA ASP A 122 -5.42 24.39 23.94
C ASP A 122 -4.88 24.06 25.35
N PRO A 123 -3.60 24.37 25.63
CA PRO A 123 -2.97 24.11 26.91
C PRO A 123 -3.50 24.98 28.06
N THR A 124 -4.49 25.85 27.80
CA THR A 124 -5.21 26.57 28.86
C THR A 124 -6.20 25.70 29.61
N TYR A 125 -6.56 24.52 29.14
CA TYR A 125 -7.32 23.53 29.90
C TYR A 125 -6.44 22.77 30.88
N ALA A 126 -7.00 22.43 32.06
CA ALA A 126 -6.24 21.82 33.15
C ALA A 126 -5.83 20.39 32.87
N THR A 127 -6.62 19.65 32.10
CA THR A 127 -6.42 18.24 31.79
C THR A 127 -6.86 17.94 30.37
N PHE A 128 -6.29 16.86 29.80
CA PHE A 128 -6.73 16.29 28.54
C PHE A 128 -8.25 16.03 28.53
N LYS A 129 -8.79 15.45 29.60
CA LYS A 129 -10.20 15.14 29.71
C LYS A 129 -11.08 16.41 29.62
N ALA A 130 -10.69 17.49 30.30
CA ALA A 130 -11.41 18.75 30.25
C ALA A 130 -11.40 19.36 28.83
N PHE A 131 -10.27 19.31 28.17
CA PHE A 131 -10.13 19.72 26.76
C PHE A 131 -11.00 18.85 25.86
N ALA A 132 -10.87 17.53 25.95
CA ALA A 132 -11.58 16.60 25.09
C ALA A 132 -13.13 16.73 25.19
N LEU A 133 -13.66 17.03 26.38
CA LEU A 133 -15.10 17.25 26.59
C LEU A 133 -15.62 18.53 25.92
N THR A 134 -14.78 19.55 25.78
CA THR A 134 -15.15 20.85 25.20
C THR A 134 -14.81 21.00 23.73
N TYR A 135 -14.06 20.04 23.17
CA TYR A 135 -13.67 20.09 21.76
C TYR A 135 -14.89 19.87 20.84
N ALA A 136 -15.21 20.87 20.04
CA ALA A 136 -16.45 20.92 19.25
C ALA A 136 -16.32 20.40 17.82
N ASP A 137 -15.10 20.25 17.29
CA ASP A 137 -14.86 19.78 15.93
C ASP A 137 -14.76 18.24 15.89
N LEU A 138 -14.68 17.65 14.68
CA LEU A 138 -14.56 16.22 14.48
C LEU A 138 -13.30 15.66 15.14
N LYS A 139 -13.46 14.55 15.85
CA LYS A 139 -12.39 13.88 16.61
C LYS A 139 -11.75 12.73 15.85
N GLU A 140 -12.34 12.31 14.76
CA GLU A 140 -11.82 11.26 13.89
C GLU A 140 -11.28 11.85 12.60
N ARG A 141 -10.14 11.34 12.13
CA ARG A 141 -9.43 11.85 10.96
C ARG A 141 -8.79 10.75 10.13
N LEU A 142 -8.80 10.94 8.80
CA LEU A 142 -8.09 10.12 7.82
C LEU A 142 -7.18 11.00 6.96
N LEU A 143 -5.86 10.76 7.00
CA LEU A 143 -4.85 11.45 6.21
C LEU A 143 -4.19 10.51 5.20
N LEU A 144 -4.38 10.78 3.91
CA LEU A 144 -3.75 10.07 2.81
C LEU A 144 -2.97 11.08 1.94
N VAL A 145 -1.66 11.07 2.08
CA VAL A 145 -0.74 11.89 1.28
C VAL A 145 0.35 11.02 0.66
N PRO A 146 1.01 11.46 -0.41
CA PRO A 146 2.01 10.66 -1.13
C PRO A 146 3.13 10.16 -0.24
N ARG A 147 3.77 9.07 -0.66
CA ARG A 147 4.99 8.58 -0.02
C ARG A 147 6.08 9.66 -0.11
N GLY A 148 6.74 9.92 1.01
CA GLY A 148 7.70 11.01 1.16
C GLY A 148 7.07 12.35 1.56
N GLY A 149 5.74 12.43 1.72
CA GLY A 149 5.02 13.63 2.16
C GLY A 149 5.03 13.89 3.66
N PHE A 150 5.95 13.35 4.42
CA PHE A 150 6.13 13.53 5.88
C PHE A 150 4.91 13.16 6.74
N LYS A 151 3.99 12.32 6.24
CA LYS A 151 2.76 11.95 6.96
C LYS A 151 3.03 11.38 8.36
N SER A 152 3.91 10.39 8.49
CA SER A 152 4.29 9.78 9.77
C SER A 152 5.06 10.77 10.65
N SER A 153 5.90 11.63 10.06
CA SER A 153 6.63 12.67 10.79
C SER A 153 5.69 13.71 11.41
N MET A 154 4.66 14.15 10.70
CA MET A 154 3.62 15.02 11.24
C MET A 154 2.84 14.33 12.36
N ASN A 155 2.55 13.02 12.19
CA ASN A 155 1.87 12.22 13.21
C ASN A 155 2.70 12.07 14.49
N MET A 156 4.01 11.83 14.37
CA MET A 156 4.94 11.78 15.51
C MET A 156 5.04 13.13 16.21
N ALA A 157 5.18 14.23 15.46
CA ALA A 157 5.19 15.58 16.02
C ALA A 157 3.87 15.94 16.72
N ASP A 158 2.74 15.46 16.20
CA ASP A 158 1.43 15.62 16.85
C ASP A 158 1.37 14.87 18.19
N CYS A 159 1.97 13.65 18.28
CA CYS A 159 2.12 12.95 19.55
C CYS A 159 2.98 13.76 20.54
N VAL A 160 4.11 14.32 20.11
CA VAL A 160 4.95 15.21 20.94
C VAL A 160 4.12 16.41 21.42
N GLN A 161 3.33 17.02 20.54
CA GLN A 161 2.48 18.16 20.91
C GLN A 161 1.41 17.80 21.95
N TRP A 162 0.78 16.62 21.85
CA TRP A 162 -0.14 16.14 22.85
C TRP A 162 0.54 15.99 24.22
N ILE A 163 1.73 15.39 24.27
CA ILE A 163 2.50 15.15 25.49
C ILE A 163 2.86 16.45 26.19
N ILE A 164 3.33 17.47 25.46
CA ILE A 164 3.71 18.77 26.06
C ILE A 164 2.52 19.64 26.42
N CYS A 165 1.32 19.35 25.88
CA CYS A 165 0.07 20.04 26.28
C CYS A 165 -0.55 19.39 27.51
N TYR A 166 -0.56 18.05 27.56
CA TYR A 166 -1.25 17.25 28.57
C TYR A 166 -0.37 16.07 28.97
N PRO A 167 0.53 16.23 29.97
CA PRO A 167 1.49 15.19 30.35
C PRO A 167 0.85 13.86 30.76
N GLU A 168 -0.41 13.87 31.20
CA GLU A 168 -1.20 12.70 31.59
C GLU A 168 -1.91 11.99 30.41
N VAL A 169 -1.73 12.46 29.18
CA VAL A 169 -2.36 11.86 28.02
C VAL A 169 -1.86 10.42 27.79
N THR A 170 -2.78 9.56 27.36
CA THR A 170 -2.48 8.19 26.94
C THR A 170 -2.66 8.05 25.43
N ILE A 171 -1.59 7.69 24.73
CA ILE A 171 -1.56 7.59 23.26
C ILE A 171 -1.21 6.15 22.88
N MET A 172 -2.09 5.50 22.10
CA MET A 172 -1.81 4.22 21.48
C MET A 172 -1.47 4.44 20.01
N VAL A 173 -0.35 3.88 19.57
CA VAL A 173 0.08 3.88 18.16
C VAL A 173 0.02 2.47 17.62
N LEU A 174 -0.76 2.27 16.56
CA LEU A 174 -0.90 0.99 15.88
C LEU A 174 -0.33 1.08 14.47
N THR A 175 0.51 0.11 14.11
CA THR A 175 1.11 -0.01 12.77
C THR A 175 0.87 -1.40 12.19
N GLY A 176 1.14 -1.59 10.90
CA GLY A 176 1.02 -2.91 10.25
C GLY A 176 2.02 -3.94 10.75
N VAL A 177 3.18 -3.54 11.27
CA VAL A 177 4.25 -4.42 11.79
C VAL A 177 4.88 -3.83 13.05
N LEU A 178 5.29 -4.68 13.98
CA LEU A 178 5.82 -4.27 15.29
C LEU A 178 7.10 -3.43 15.19
N ASP A 179 7.98 -3.73 14.26
CA ASP A 179 9.24 -2.98 14.09
C ASP A 179 8.97 -1.52 13.73
N LEU A 180 7.99 -1.25 12.86
CA LEU A 180 7.57 0.12 12.56
C LEU A 180 6.96 0.83 13.77
N ALA A 181 6.26 0.10 14.65
CA ALA A 181 5.74 0.66 15.89
C ALA A 181 6.87 1.08 16.84
N ASN A 182 7.89 0.23 16.98
CA ASN A 182 9.06 0.52 17.79
C ASN A 182 9.85 1.72 17.25
N ASP A 183 10.04 1.80 15.93
CA ASP A 183 10.71 2.93 15.28
C ASP A 183 9.93 4.23 15.50
N PHE A 184 8.60 4.18 15.40
CA PHE A 184 7.74 5.34 15.66
C PHE A 184 7.90 5.86 17.09
N VAL A 185 7.84 4.98 18.09
CA VAL A 185 8.05 5.36 19.49
C VAL A 185 9.47 5.82 19.73
N GLY A 186 10.46 5.13 19.15
CA GLY A 186 11.87 5.52 19.24
C GLY A 186 12.14 6.93 18.75
N GLU A 187 11.47 7.37 17.69
CA GLU A 187 11.57 8.73 17.16
C GLU A 187 10.95 9.76 18.13
N ILE A 188 9.76 9.49 18.66
CA ILE A 188 9.13 10.37 19.66
C ILE A 188 10.02 10.48 20.91
N LYS A 189 10.51 9.36 21.44
CA LYS A 189 11.43 9.30 22.61
C LYS A 189 12.66 10.15 22.37
N GLY A 190 13.25 10.08 21.18
CA GLY A 190 14.46 10.81 20.83
C GLY A 190 14.36 12.32 21.03
N HIS A 191 13.16 12.91 21.03
CA HIS A 191 12.98 14.33 21.36
C HIS A 191 13.08 14.63 22.86
N PHE A 192 12.80 13.64 23.70
CA PHE A 192 12.81 13.78 25.16
C PHE A 192 14.08 13.22 25.81
N GLU A 193 14.86 12.43 25.09
CA GLU A 193 16.09 11.82 25.59
C GLU A 193 17.31 12.65 25.23
N LEU A 194 18.18 12.85 26.21
CA LEU A 194 19.50 13.46 26.04
C LEU A 194 20.56 12.37 26.09
N GLU A 195 21.48 12.37 25.16
CA GLU A 195 22.62 11.47 25.15
C GLU A 195 23.95 12.23 25.26
N GLU A 196 25.00 11.59 25.80
CA GLU A 196 26.33 12.16 25.79
C GLU A 196 26.89 12.29 24.39
N ASN A 197 27.39 13.47 24.04
CA ASN A 197 28.09 13.68 22.79
C ASN A 197 29.53 13.17 22.89
N PRO A 198 29.94 12.12 22.16
CA PRO A 198 31.28 11.58 22.22
C PRO A 198 32.35 12.56 21.71
N ASN A 199 31.97 13.56 20.94
CA ASN A 199 32.88 14.47 20.25
C ASN A 199 33.01 15.84 20.91
N GLN A 200 32.28 16.09 21.99
CA GLN A 200 32.28 17.41 22.63
C GLN A 200 32.26 17.30 24.16
N SER A 201 33.29 17.81 24.81
CA SER A 201 33.34 17.98 26.24
C SER A 201 33.23 19.47 26.58
N ASP A 202 32.63 19.79 27.74
CA ASP A 202 32.68 21.13 28.28
C ASP A 202 34.09 21.47 28.75
N ILE A 203 34.33 22.72 29.17
CA ILE A 203 35.61 23.19 29.67
C ILE A 203 36.08 22.45 30.94
N PHE A 204 35.23 21.66 31.58
CA PHE A 204 35.52 20.84 32.75
C PHE A 204 35.67 19.34 32.39
N GLY A 205 35.71 18.98 31.13
CA GLY A 205 35.84 17.59 30.66
C GLY A 205 34.57 16.76 30.79
N LYS A 206 33.42 17.36 31.17
CA LYS A 206 32.14 16.65 31.10
C LYS A 206 31.63 16.64 29.66
N LYS A 207 31.19 15.47 29.23
CA LYS A 207 30.58 15.34 27.91
C LYS A 207 29.30 16.18 27.83
N SER A 208 29.15 16.94 26.75
CA SER A 208 27.93 17.70 26.52
C SER A 208 26.77 16.75 26.19
N LEU A 209 25.58 17.10 26.67
CA LEU A 209 24.35 16.36 26.33
C LEU A 209 23.77 16.88 25.05
N ARG A 210 23.24 15.98 24.23
CA ARG A 210 22.52 16.30 22.98
C ARG A 210 21.20 15.55 22.92
N PRO A 211 20.22 16.05 22.17
CA PRO A 211 19.08 15.24 21.76
C PRO A 211 19.55 14.02 20.98
N ARG A 212 18.95 12.87 21.24
CA ARG A 212 19.27 11.63 20.52
C ARG A 212 19.13 11.76 18.99
N THR A 213 18.30 12.68 18.55
CA THR A 213 18.06 12.95 17.11
C THR A 213 18.96 14.04 16.51
N MET A 214 19.81 14.71 17.33
CA MET A 214 20.64 15.83 16.87
C MET A 214 22.09 15.39 16.55
N PRO A 215 22.59 15.71 15.33
CA PRO A 215 23.91 15.23 14.90
C PRO A 215 25.11 15.87 15.63
N ASP A 216 24.95 17.07 16.19
CA ASP A 216 26.05 17.93 16.63
C ASP A 216 26.18 18.14 18.16
N GLY A 217 25.32 17.51 18.93
CA GLY A 217 25.45 17.44 20.38
C GLY A 217 25.03 18.67 21.18
N THR A 218 24.41 19.66 20.54
CA THR A 218 23.81 20.78 21.26
C THR A 218 22.35 20.48 21.60
N PRO A 219 21.81 20.89 22.76
CA PRO A 219 20.39 20.73 23.05
C PRO A 219 19.56 21.51 22.03
N SER A 220 18.45 20.91 21.59
CA SER A 220 17.49 21.61 20.72
C SER A 220 16.75 22.68 21.53
N TRP A 221 16.24 23.70 20.84
CA TRP A 221 15.36 24.68 21.45
C TRP A 221 14.13 24.05 22.10
N PHE A 222 13.63 22.95 21.49
CA PHE A 222 12.55 22.16 22.07
C PHE A 222 12.90 21.69 23.49
N GLN A 223 14.07 21.11 23.71
CA GLN A 223 14.49 20.60 25.02
C GLN A 223 14.80 21.72 26.01
N ILE A 224 15.26 22.88 25.55
CA ILE A 224 15.45 24.08 26.39
C ILE A 224 14.10 24.60 26.87
N LEU A 225 13.08 24.61 26.01
CA LEU A 225 11.74 25.11 26.34
C LEU A 225 10.89 24.10 27.14
N PHE A 226 11.15 22.78 27.00
CA PHE A 226 10.37 21.72 27.63
C PHE A 226 11.24 20.75 28.46
N PRO A 227 12.16 21.23 29.30
CA PRO A 227 13.10 20.40 30.06
C PRO A 227 12.42 19.49 31.08
N GLU A 228 11.21 19.81 31.53
CA GLU A 228 10.43 19.00 32.47
C GLU A 228 10.04 17.64 31.91
N HIS A 229 9.98 17.51 30.59
CA HIS A 229 9.72 16.25 29.89
C HIS A 229 10.99 15.46 29.55
N CYS A 230 12.18 16.09 29.69
CA CYS A 230 13.44 15.52 29.23
C CYS A 230 14.21 14.79 30.34
N VAL A 231 14.92 13.74 29.92
CA VAL A 231 15.81 12.93 30.79
C VAL A 231 17.19 12.76 30.17
N GLU A 232 18.19 12.52 31.02
CA GLU A 232 19.58 12.26 30.63
C GLU A 232 19.85 10.78 30.34
N LYS A 233 18.80 9.94 30.36
CA LYS A 233 18.87 8.50 30.13
C LYS A 233 17.70 8.06 29.27
N GLU A 234 17.77 6.84 28.78
CA GLU A 234 16.67 6.21 28.04
C GLU A 234 15.38 6.13 28.87
N ILE A 235 14.23 6.49 28.28
CA ILE A 235 12.92 6.45 28.91
C ILE A 235 12.19 5.16 28.52
N GLY A 236 11.70 4.40 29.51
CA GLY A 236 10.80 3.27 29.28
C GLY A 236 11.39 2.14 28.44
N LYS A 237 10.57 1.47 27.67
CA LYS A 237 10.92 0.32 26.80
C LYS A 237 10.92 0.73 25.31
N ALA A 238 11.23 -0.21 24.44
CA ALA A 238 11.25 0.03 23.01
C ALA A 238 9.90 0.51 22.43
N ASN A 239 8.78 -0.02 22.97
CA ASN A 239 7.44 0.23 22.48
C ASN A 239 6.54 1.02 23.45
N GLU A 240 7.05 1.43 24.63
CA GLU A 240 6.27 2.18 25.60
C GLU A 240 7.14 3.10 26.44
N PHE A 241 6.62 4.28 26.78
CA PHE A 241 7.29 5.19 27.70
C PHE A 241 6.33 6.17 28.37
N GLN A 242 6.82 6.78 29.45
CA GLN A 242 6.15 7.86 30.18
C GLN A 242 7.14 8.98 30.45
N THR A 243 6.75 10.23 30.17
CA THR A 243 7.62 11.37 30.43
C THR A 243 7.66 11.73 31.94
N PRO A 244 8.75 12.30 32.45
CA PRO A 244 8.86 12.72 33.88
C PRO A 244 7.83 13.77 34.28
N ALA A 245 7.29 14.52 33.33
CA ALA A 245 6.26 15.53 33.60
C ALA A 245 4.88 14.94 33.91
N CYS A 246 4.66 13.65 33.64
CA CYS A 246 3.44 12.95 34.02
C CYS A 246 3.46 12.66 35.53
N ALA A 247 2.60 13.35 36.26
CA ALA A 247 2.52 13.23 37.72
C ALA A 247 1.55 12.12 38.20
N THR A 248 0.68 11.63 37.33
CA THR A 248 -0.32 10.60 37.63
C THR A 248 0.19 9.23 37.20
N PRO A 249 0.37 8.27 38.12
CA PRO A 249 0.71 6.91 37.76
C PRO A 249 -0.57 6.17 37.31
N ASP A 250 -0.98 6.37 36.07
CA ASP A 250 -2.01 5.55 35.48
C ASP A 250 -1.44 4.17 35.09
N LYS A 251 -2.33 3.19 34.92
CA LYS A 251 -1.96 1.85 34.43
C LYS A 251 -1.33 1.94 33.03
N GLU A 252 -1.87 2.83 32.20
CA GLU A 252 -1.41 3.09 30.85
C GLU A 252 -0.30 4.14 30.86
N CYS A 253 0.77 3.87 30.07
CA CYS A 253 1.86 4.83 29.88
C CYS A 253 1.47 5.96 28.93
N THR A 254 2.30 7.02 28.86
CA THR A 254 2.05 8.17 27.97
C THR A 254 1.96 7.77 26.51
N VAL A 255 2.86 6.90 26.02
CA VAL A 255 2.83 6.35 24.68
C VAL A 255 3.06 4.86 24.72
N PHE A 256 2.21 4.14 24.01
CA PHE A 256 2.33 2.70 23.78
C PHE A 256 2.13 2.40 22.29
N ALA A 257 3.00 1.57 21.71
CA ALA A 257 2.87 1.16 20.32
C ALA A 257 2.88 -0.36 20.16
N ALA A 258 2.09 -0.82 19.17
CA ALA A 258 1.91 -2.23 18.88
C ALA A 258 1.62 -2.47 17.39
N SER A 259 1.73 -3.72 16.97
CA SER A 259 1.17 -4.13 15.68
C SER A 259 -0.35 -4.24 15.78
N ILE A 260 -1.06 -3.89 14.70
CA ILE A 260 -2.51 -3.99 14.60
C ILE A 260 -3.04 -5.41 14.87
N GLU A 261 -2.25 -6.44 14.64
CA GLU A 261 -2.61 -7.84 14.84
C GLU A 261 -2.37 -8.35 16.28
N GLN A 262 -1.76 -7.54 17.15
CA GLN A 262 -1.56 -7.92 18.55
C GLN A 262 -2.87 -7.90 19.33
N ASN A 263 -2.97 -8.81 20.31
CA ASN A 263 -4.12 -8.80 21.25
C ASN A 263 -3.87 -7.76 22.33
N LEU A 264 -4.63 -6.68 22.29
CA LEU A 264 -4.48 -5.51 23.17
C LEU A 264 -5.66 -5.35 24.14
N VAL A 265 -6.44 -6.40 24.39
CA VAL A 265 -7.62 -6.35 25.26
C VAL A 265 -7.26 -5.84 26.66
N GLY A 266 -8.02 -4.86 27.15
CA GLY A 266 -7.87 -4.28 28.49
C GLY A 266 -7.08 -2.97 28.56
N TRP A 267 -6.64 -2.41 27.41
CA TRP A 267 -6.13 -1.06 27.33
C TRP A 267 -7.24 -0.05 27.15
N HIS A 268 -7.06 1.16 27.71
CA HIS A 268 -7.97 2.29 27.55
C HIS A 268 -7.17 3.56 27.30
N VAL A 269 -7.35 4.18 26.15
CA VAL A 269 -6.51 5.32 25.74
C VAL A 269 -7.34 6.53 25.36
N GLY A 270 -6.79 7.71 25.57
CA GLY A 270 -7.41 8.97 25.19
C GLY A 270 -7.23 9.29 23.71
N ILE A 271 -6.15 8.78 23.10
CA ILE A 271 -5.80 9.03 21.69
C ILE A 271 -5.35 7.71 21.05
N MET A 272 -5.87 7.44 19.87
CA MET A 272 -5.43 6.31 19.04
C MET A 272 -4.94 6.79 17.70
N LYS A 273 -3.73 6.38 17.33
CA LYS A 273 -3.04 6.70 16.09
C LYS A 273 -2.79 5.44 15.29
N LEU A 274 -3.36 5.33 14.11
CA LEU A 274 -3.10 4.26 13.16
C LEU A 274 -2.16 4.80 12.10
N ASP A 275 -0.92 4.27 12.03
CA ASP A 275 0.09 4.70 11.05
C ASP A 275 0.49 3.53 10.16
N ASP A 276 0.16 3.62 8.86
CA ASP A 276 0.40 2.57 7.85
C ASP A 276 -0.02 1.15 8.32
N VAL A 277 -1.23 1.02 8.92
CA VAL A 277 -1.77 -0.29 9.36
C VAL A 277 -2.09 -1.20 8.19
N VAL A 278 -2.45 -0.64 7.03
CA VAL A 278 -2.54 -1.37 5.77
C VAL A 278 -1.18 -1.30 5.08
N THR A 279 -0.63 -2.47 4.78
CA THR A 279 0.66 -2.63 4.11
C THR A 279 0.48 -3.39 2.80
N ASN A 280 1.49 -3.35 1.93
CA ASN A 280 1.46 -4.17 0.72
C ASN A 280 1.32 -5.67 1.02
N GLU A 281 1.75 -6.14 2.18
CA GLU A 281 1.67 -7.56 2.56
C GLU A 281 0.29 -7.97 3.03
N ASN A 282 -0.36 -7.14 3.86
CA ASN A 282 -1.66 -7.47 4.44
C ASN A 282 -2.86 -7.02 3.59
N SER A 283 -2.62 -6.34 2.46
CA SER A 283 -3.63 -5.96 1.46
C SER A 283 -3.68 -6.87 0.22
N GLN A 284 -3.00 -8.02 0.25
CA GLN A 284 -2.82 -8.87 -0.93
C GLN A 284 -4.03 -9.74 -1.27
N THR A 285 -4.84 -10.08 -0.30
CA THR A 285 -6.04 -10.92 -0.49
C THR A 285 -7.23 -10.30 0.24
N ALA A 286 -8.44 -10.56 -0.27
CA ALA A 286 -9.67 -10.09 0.36
C ALA A 286 -9.80 -10.55 1.82
N ASP A 287 -9.36 -11.77 2.15
CA ASP A 287 -9.41 -12.30 3.52
C ASP A 287 -8.45 -11.55 4.46
N ARG A 288 -7.26 -11.18 4.00
CA ARG A 288 -6.31 -10.39 4.79
C ARG A 288 -6.84 -8.98 5.01
N ILE A 289 -7.38 -8.33 3.99
CA ILE A 289 -8.03 -7.03 4.10
C ILE A 289 -9.16 -7.08 5.12
N LYS A 290 -10.04 -8.08 5.01
CA LYS A 290 -11.15 -8.29 5.95
C LYS A 290 -10.65 -8.50 7.39
N ASN A 291 -9.56 -9.24 7.57
CA ASN A 291 -8.96 -9.44 8.89
C ASN A 291 -8.42 -8.12 9.46
N ILE A 292 -7.70 -7.31 8.68
CA ILE A 292 -7.20 -6.00 9.12
C ILE A 292 -8.36 -5.06 9.46
N ASN A 293 -9.39 -4.96 8.62
CA ASN A 293 -10.58 -4.15 8.91
C ASN A 293 -11.24 -4.58 10.22
N LYS A 294 -11.35 -5.89 10.46
CA LYS A 294 -11.85 -6.44 11.72
C LYS A 294 -10.97 -6.04 12.92
N GLN A 295 -9.63 -6.13 12.79
CA GLN A 295 -8.71 -5.75 13.86
C GLN A 295 -8.78 -4.24 14.16
N VAL A 296 -8.87 -3.41 13.11
CA VAL A 296 -9.07 -1.95 13.26
C VAL A 296 -10.34 -1.67 14.08
N SER A 297 -11.45 -2.32 13.75
CA SER A 297 -12.72 -2.15 14.48
C SER A 297 -12.65 -2.64 15.93
N ILE A 298 -11.99 -3.79 16.18
CA ILE A 298 -11.81 -4.32 17.55
C ILE A 298 -10.95 -3.35 18.38
N ASN A 299 -9.84 -2.87 17.82
CA ASN A 299 -8.92 -2.00 18.54
C ASN A 299 -9.52 -0.61 18.80
N GLN A 300 -10.40 -0.12 17.94
CA GLN A 300 -11.11 1.16 18.16
C GLN A 300 -11.94 1.14 19.47
N ALA A 301 -12.42 -0.02 19.91
CA ALA A 301 -13.14 -0.15 21.18
C ALA A 301 -12.28 0.15 22.44
N MET A 302 -10.96 0.25 22.30
CA MET A 302 -10.04 0.65 23.38
C MET A 302 -9.96 2.18 23.54
N LEU A 303 -10.49 2.93 22.58
CA LEU A 303 -10.55 4.38 22.68
C LEU A 303 -11.61 4.79 23.72
N ASN A 304 -11.21 5.62 24.65
CA ASN A 304 -12.11 6.18 25.64
C ASN A 304 -13.24 6.99 24.97
N PRO A 305 -14.47 6.97 25.51
CA PRO A 305 -15.55 7.81 24.99
C PRO A 305 -15.12 9.28 24.91
N GLY A 306 -15.25 9.87 23.72
CA GLY A 306 -14.82 11.25 23.45
C GLY A 306 -13.33 11.42 23.19
N GLY A 307 -12.57 10.34 23.06
CA GLY A 307 -11.16 10.35 22.64
C GLY A 307 -10.96 10.75 21.17
N PHE A 308 -9.71 10.84 20.75
CA PHE A 308 -9.30 11.24 19.39
C PHE A 308 -8.76 10.04 18.61
N TYR A 309 -9.16 9.94 17.34
CA TYR A 309 -8.82 8.82 16.48
C TYR A 309 -8.27 9.30 15.14
N ASP A 310 -7.02 8.98 14.85
CA ASP A 310 -6.36 9.36 13.62
C ASP A 310 -5.90 8.12 12.84
N LYS A 311 -6.33 8.03 11.58
CA LYS A 311 -5.83 7.08 10.59
C LYS A 311 -4.91 7.81 9.63
N ILE A 312 -3.69 7.33 9.48
CA ILE A 312 -2.70 7.88 8.55
C ILE A 312 -2.10 6.72 7.78
N GLY A 313 -2.09 6.80 6.45
CA GLY A 313 -1.61 5.64 5.71
C GLY A 313 -1.44 5.85 4.22
N THR A 314 -1.32 4.72 3.55
CA THR A 314 -1.31 4.58 2.10
C THR A 314 -2.50 3.73 1.69
N TRP A 315 -3.32 4.21 0.78
CA TRP A 315 -4.53 3.52 0.34
C TRP A 315 -4.20 2.45 -0.70
N TYR A 316 -4.29 1.16 -0.31
CA TYR A 316 -3.89 0.02 -1.16
C TYR A 316 -5.03 -0.61 -1.94
N ASP A 317 -6.24 -0.63 -1.39
CA ASP A 317 -7.40 -1.30 -1.99
C ASP A 317 -8.70 -0.58 -1.66
N GLY A 318 -9.65 -0.60 -2.59
CA GLY A 318 -10.97 0.02 -2.39
C GLY A 318 -11.79 -0.59 -1.25
N SER A 319 -11.43 -1.77 -0.74
CA SER A 319 -12.09 -2.47 0.38
C SER A 319 -11.25 -2.51 1.66
N ASP A 320 -10.07 -1.86 1.68
CA ASP A 320 -9.31 -1.70 2.91
C ASP A 320 -9.97 -0.66 3.85
N THR A 321 -9.48 -0.56 5.08
CA THR A 321 -10.09 0.32 6.09
C THR A 321 -10.17 1.79 5.65
N TYR A 322 -9.26 2.26 4.80
CA TYR A 322 -9.29 3.62 4.27
C TYR A 322 -10.35 3.77 3.18
N GLY A 323 -10.43 2.78 2.28
CA GLY A 323 -11.46 2.71 1.23
C GLY A 323 -12.88 2.57 1.80
N GLU A 324 -13.04 1.85 2.90
CA GLU A 324 -14.33 1.75 3.61
C GLU A 324 -14.75 3.11 4.20
N ASP A 325 -13.84 3.87 4.82
CA ASP A 325 -14.14 5.21 5.33
C ASP A 325 -14.57 6.17 4.20
N ILE A 326 -13.87 6.12 3.06
CA ILE A 326 -14.20 6.96 1.89
C ILE A 326 -15.58 6.59 1.33
N LYS A 327 -15.90 5.30 1.20
CA LYS A 327 -17.21 4.84 0.76
C LYS A 327 -18.32 5.21 1.74
N ASN A 328 -18.05 5.09 3.05
CA ASN A 328 -19.01 5.46 4.07
C ASN A 328 -19.29 6.97 4.05
N LYS A 329 -18.25 7.81 3.87
CA LYS A 329 -18.45 9.24 3.69
C LYS A 329 -19.40 9.55 2.53
N ALA A 330 -19.19 8.91 1.37
CA ALA A 330 -20.06 9.11 0.21
C ALA A 330 -21.53 8.68 0.46
N LYS A 331 -21.75 7.62 1.28
CA LYS A 331 -23.11 7.21 1.67
C LYS A 331 -23.76 8.22 2.60
N PHE A 332 -23.05 8.68 3.65
CA PHE A 332 -23.57 9.69 4.58
C PHE A 332 -23.95 10.97 3.82
N GLU A 333 -23.10 11.44 2.91
CA GLU A 333 -23.37 12.63 2.08
C GLU A 333 -24.59 12.42 1.16
N ALA A 334 -24.77 11.20 0.60
CA ALA A 334 -25.94 10.87 -0.21
C ALA A 334 -27.24 10.86 0.62
N ASP A 335 -27.15 10.46 1.89
CA ASP A 335 -28.28 10.45 2.84
C ASP A 335 -28.53 11.84 3.46
N GLY A 336 -27.68 12.84 3.18
CA GLY A 336 -27.76 14.21 3.73
C GLY A 336 -27.19 14.33 5.14
N ASP A 337 -26.47 13.32 5.63
CA ASP A 337 -25.85 13.28 6.94
C ASP A 337 -24.40 13.74 6.93
N VAL A 338 -23.90 14.17 8.09
CA VAL A 338 -22.50 14.55 8.28
C VAL A 338 -21.69 13.33 8.67
N PHE A 339 -20.67 12.99 7.86
CA PHE A 339 -19.76 11.91 8.20
C PHE A 339 -18.89 12.29 9.40
N PRO A 340 -18.76 11.44 10.45
CA PRO A 340 -18.12 11.81 11.72
C PRO A 340 -16.59 11.90 11.65
N MET A 341 -15.97 11.72 10.47
CA MET A 341 -14.53 11.72 10.25
C MET A 341 -14.11 12.80 9.25
N LYS A 342 -13.08 13.56 9.58
CA LYS A 342 -12.43 14.49 8.64
C LYS A 342 -11.47 13.71 7.73
N ILE A 343 -11.68 13.79 6.42
CA ILE A 343 -10.86 13.07 5.42
C ILE A 343 -10.05 14.08 4.61
N TYR A 344 -8.73 13.86 4.53
CA TYR A 344 -7.80 14.66 3.74
C TYR A 344 -7.00 13.74 2.82
N ILE A 345 -7.24 13.86 1.51
CA ILE A 345 -6.57 13.07 0.48
C ILE A 345 -5.94 14.02 -0.52
N ARG A 346 -4.65 13.85 -0.80
CA ARG A 346 -3.94 14.61 -1.83
C ARG A 346 -3.08 13.68 -2.67
N PRO A 347 -3.18 13.72 -4.01
CA PRO A 347 -2.21 13.10 -4.91
C PRO A 347 -0.96 13.98 -5.01
N CYS A 348 0.16 13.44 -5.51
CA CYS A 348 1.38 14.22 -5.72
C CYS A 348 1.23 15.29 -6.80
N TRP A 349 0.33 15.08 -7.76
CA TRP A 349 0.01 16.00 -8.84
C TRP A 349 -1.43 15.86 -9.32
N TRP A 350 -1.92 16.89 -10.01
CA TRP A 350 -3.18 16.86 -10.77
C TRP A 350 -3.11 17.85 -11.93
N LEU A 351 -3.96 17.68 -12.95
CA LEU A 351 -4.09 18.65 -14.02
C LEU A 351 -4.61 19.97 -13.46
N ASN A 352 -4.00 21.07 -13.88
CA ASN A 352 -4.46 22.40 -13.50
C ASN A 352 -5.80 22.74 -14.18
N GLU A 353 -6.42 23.84 -13.75
CA GLU A 353 -7.74 24.24 -14.25
C GLU A 353 -7.74 24.46 -15.77
N ALA A 354 -6.70 25.08 -16.32
CA ALA A 354 -6.58 25.35 -17.76
C ALA A 354 -6.51 24.07 -18.58
N ALA A 355 -5.69 23.09 -18.15
CA ALA A 355 -5.58 21.79 -18.81
C ALA A 355 -6.87 20.97 -18.70
N THR A 356 -7.54 21.03 -17.54
CA THR A 356 -8.83 20.35 -17.31
C THR A 356 -9.93 20.97 -18.17
N ALA A 357 -10.02 22.30 -18.25
CA ALA A 357 -10.97 23.00 -19.10
C ALA A 357 -10.73 22.75 -20.59
N ALA A 358 -9.47 22.56 -21.00
CA ALA A 358 -9.09 22.20 -22.36
C ALA A 358 -9.37 20.72 -22.71
N GLY A 359 -9.83 19.91 -21.73
CA GLY A 359 -10.08 18.48 -21.92
C GLY A 359 -8.83 17.66 -22.17
N LYS A 360 -7.65 18.14 -21.73
CA LYS A 360 -6.40 17.40 -21.89
C LYS A 360 -6.44 16.10 -21.10
N ILE A 361 -5.96 15.04 -21.70
CA ILE A 361 -5.72 13.75 -21.03
C ILE A 361 -4.26 13.66 -20.56
N GLU A 362 -3.99 12.80 -19.58
CA GLU A 362 -2.66 12.68 -18.97
C GLU A 362 -1.53 12.31 -19.96
N GLU A 363 -1.86 11.61 -21.05
CA GLU A 363 -0.90 11.23 -22.09
C GLU A 363 -0.43 12.42 -22.94
N GLU A 364 -1.23 13.47 -23.04
CA GLU A 364 -0.97 14.68 -23.81
C GLU A 364 -0.45 15.83 -22.94
N ALA A 365 -0.55 15.66 -21.63
CA ALA A 365 -0.18 16.71 -20.68
C ALA A 365 1.33 16.85 -20.53
N THR A 366 1.78 18.10 -20.49
CA THR A 366 3.16 18.51 -20.23
C THR A 366 3.33 18.98 -18.79
N GLU A 367 4.57 19.29 -18.37
CA GLU A 367 4.84 19.77 -17.00
C GLU A 367 3.99 21.00 -16.62
N GLN A 368 3.77 21.92 -17.56
CA GLN A 368 2.99 23.16 -17.32
C GLN A 368 1.48 22.90 -17.10
N ASP A 369 1.00 21.73 -17.46
CA ASP A 369 -0.39 21.34 -17.29
C ASP A 369 -0.69 20.75 -15.91
N TYR A 370 0.35 20.50 -15.08
CA TYR A 370 0.21 19.92 -13.75
C TYR A 370 0.42 20.94 -12.64
N VAL A 371 -0.32 20.77 -11.55
CA VAL A 371 0.01 21.34 -10.24
C VAL A 371 0.82 20.30 -9.49
N LEU A 372 2.03 20.69 -9.09
CA LEU A 372 2.96 19.88 -8.30
C LEU A 372 3.10 20.54 -6.93
N TRP A 373 2.66 19.90 -5.87
CA TRP A 373 2.71 20.51 -4.54
C TRP A 373 3.82 19.97 -3.64
N PHE A 374 4.39 18.80 -3.98
CA PHE A 374 5.53 18.21 -3.30
C PHE A 374 6.85 18.28 -4.09
N ASP A 375 6.97 19.18 -5.04
CA ASP A 375 8.18 19.34 -5.85
C ASP A 375 9.37 19.85 -5.03
N GLU A 376 9.12 20.69 -4.04
CA GLU A 376 10.11 21.20 -3.10
C GLU A 376 9.58 21.11 -1.65
N PRO A 377 10.42 20.71 -0.70
CA PRO A 377 11.81 20.25 -0.79
C PRO A 377 11.96 18.75 -1.07
N MET A 378 10.84 17.99 -1.20
CA MET A 378 10.85 16.53 -1.30
C MET A 378 11.29 16.01 -2.67
N GLN A 379 11.58 16.88 -3.62
CA GLN A 379 12.07 16.55 -4.97
C GLN A 379 11.11 15.62 -5.75
N LEU A 380 9.81 15.64 -5.42
CA LEU A 380 8.78 14.96 -6.20
C LEU A 380 8.41 15.81 -7.43
N ASN A 381 9.43 16.20 -8.21
CA ASN A 381 9.25 17.01 -9.40
C ASN A 381 8.66 16.18 -10.57
N TYR A 382 8.27 16.88 -11.63
CA TYR A 382 7.61 16.29 -12.80
C TYR A 382 8.40 15.15 -13.44
N GLU A 383 9.71 15.32 -13.64
CA GLU A 383 10.56 14.31 -14.27
C GLU A 383 10.64 13.03 -13.42
N PHE A 384 10.84 13.18 -12.10
CA PHE A 384 10.87 12.06 -11.17
C PHE A 384 9.54 11.31 -11.19
N LEU A 385 8.42 12.02 -11.07
CA LEU A 385 7.08 11.41 -11.04
C LEU A 385 6.73 10.73 -12.37
N ARG A 386 7.07 11.37 -13.51
CA ARG A 386 6.88 10.78 -14.84
C ARG A 386 7.68 9.50 -15.03
N LYS A 387 8.94 9.48 -14.56
CA LYS A 387 9.77 8.28 -14.57
C LYS A 387 9.18 7.19 -13.69
N LYS A 388 8.73 7.53 -12.49
CA LYS A 388 8.08 6.59 -11.55
C LYS A 388 6.77 6.05 -12.11
N LYS A 389 5.93 6.89 -12.72
CA LYS A 389 4.68 6.45 -13.38
C LYS A 389 4.92 5.37 -14.42
N LYS A 390 6.04 5.46 -15.18
CA LYS A 390 6.41 4.46 -16.20
C LYS A 390 7.01 3.18 -15.63
N SER A 391 7.69 3.25 -14.49
CA SER A 391 8.52 2.15 -13.97
C SER A 391 7.96 1.48 -12.70
N ASP A 392 7.08 2.15 -11.96
CA ASP A 392 6.51 1.63 -10.70
C ASP A 392 5.03 1.28 -10.88
N PRO A 393 4.67 0.00 -10.91
CA PRO A 393 3.28 -0.43 -11.06
C PRO A 393 2.38 0.01 -9.89
N TYR A 394 2.97 0.39 -8.76
CA TYR A 394 2.26 0.92 -7.59
C TYR A 394 2.25 2.46 -7.53
N PHE A 395 2.54 3.13 -8.65
CA PHE A 395 2.57 4.59 -8.70
C PHE A 395 1.26 5.23 -8.20
N ALA A 396 0.12 4.71 -8.66
CA ALA A 396 -1.19 5.23 -8.28
C ALA A 396 -1.44 5.12 -6.76
N ILE A 397 -1.03 4.02 -6.13
CA ILE A 397 -1.11 3.83 -4.68
C ILE A 397 -0.18 4.80 -3.94
N LYS A 398 1.10 4.82 -4.32
CA LYS A 398 2.16 5.50 -3.56
C LYS A 398 2.13 7.02 -3.71
N TYR A 399 1.72 7.51 -4.88
CA TYR A 399 1.83 8.91 -5.25
C TYR A 399 0.49 9.60 -5.54
N LEU A 400 -0.53 8.85 -5.98
CA LEU A 400 -1.86 9.43 -6.25
C LEU A 400 -2.86 9.18 -5.12
N ASN A 401 -2.59 8.24 -4.21
CA ASN A 401 -3.55 7.75 -3.22
C ASN A 401 -4.89 7.33 -3.88
N ASP A 402 -4.79 6.61 -5.01
CA ASP A 402 -5.94 6.15 -5.78
C ASP A 402 -5.70 4.73 -6.31
N PRO A 403 -5.99 3.71 -5.49
CA PRO A 403 -5.85 2.31 -5.91
C PRO A 403 -6.83 1.93 -7.03
N LEU A 404 -7.92 2.70 -7.23
CA LEU A 404 -8.89 2.42 -8.29
C LEU A 404 -8.28 2.67 -9.67
N GLN A 405 -7.37 3.64 -9.80
CA GLN A 405 -6.61 3.85 -11.04
C GLN A 405 -5.67 2.67 -11.37
N MET A 406 -5.18 1.93 -10.38
CA MET A 406 -4.45 0.70 -10.63
C MET A 406 -5.32 -0.38 -11.27
N ASN A 407 -6.58 -0.49 -10.85
CA ASN A 407 -7.51 -1.50 -11.35
C ASN A 407 -7.97 -1.21 -12.79
N VAL A 408 -7.98 0.05 -13.20
CA VAL A 408 -8.37 0.48 -14.55
C VAL A 408 -7.25 0.26 -15.59
N ILE A 409 -5.98 0.20 -15.17
CA ILE A 409 -4.84 0.32 -16.09
C ILE A 409 -4.10 -1.00 -16.35
N LYS A 410 -4.42 -2.13 -15.69
CA LYS A 410 -3.52 -3.29 -15.75
C LYS A 410 -3.38 -3.90 -17.13
N PHE A 411 -4.48 -4.14 -17.83
CA PHE A 411 -4.49 -4.75 -19.16
C PHE A 411 -5.61 -4.19 -20.02
N PRO A 412 -5.56 -2.89 -20.42
CA PRO A 412 -6.62 -2.33 -21.26
C PRO A 412 -6.70 -3.09 -22.60
N ARG A 413 -7.89 -3.28 -23.12
CA ARG A 413 -8.14 -4.00 -24.37
C ARG A 413 -7.28 -3.50 -25.53
N SER A 414 -7.08 -2.20 -25.61
CA SER A 414 -6.22 -1.58 -26.63
C SER A 414 -4.76 -2.02 -26.53
N LEU A 415 -4.25 -2.22 -25.30
CA LEU A 415 -2.91 -2.78 -25.09
C LEU A 415 -2.84 -4.21 -25.58
N LEU A 416 -3.80 -5.07 -25.20
CA LEU A 416 -3.85 -6.47 -25.58
C LEU A 416 -3.93 -6.65 -27.09
N ILE A 417 -4.80 -5.88 -27.76
CA ILE A 417 -4.92 -5.87 -29.23
C ILE A 417 -3.60 -5.44 -29.90
N ARG A 418 -2.93 -4.41 -29.39
CA ARG A 418 -1.62 -3.96 -29.90
C ARG A 418 -0.55 -5.05 -29.84
N HIS A 419 -0.62 -5.90 -28.82
CA HIS A 419 0.31 -7.02 -28.64
C HIS A 419 -0.18 -8.31 -29.29
N THR A 420 -1.20 -8.24 -30.15
CA THR A 420 -1.67 -9.40 -30.91
C THR A 420 -1.09 -9.37 -32.32
N ILE A 421 -0.53 -10.50 -32.71
CA ILE A 421 0.03 -10.70 -34.06
C ILE A 421 -0.78 -11.71 -34.85
N ASN A 422 -0.63 -11.67 -36.17
CA ASN A 422 -1.19 -12.69 -37.04
C ASN A 422 -0.40 -14.01 -36.91
N GLY A 423 -1.06 -15.16 -36.99
CA GLY A 423 -0.40 -16.45 -36.96
C GLY A 423 0.64 -16.64 -38.07
N ASN A 424 0.48 -15.94 -39.21
CA ASN A 424 1.46 -15.96 -40.30
C ASN A 424 2.78 -15.21 -39.95
N ASP A 425 2.75 -14.35 -38.91
CA ASP A 425 3.92 -13.59 -38.47
C ASP A 425 4.70 -14.29 -37.34
N LEU A 426 4.30 -15.53 -36.99
CA LEU A 426 5.01 -16.32 -36.03
C LEU A 426 6.40 -16.73 -36.55
N PRO A 427 7.45 -16.70 -35.70
CA PRO A 427 8.74 -17.28 -36.04
C PRO A 427 8.64 -18.78 -36.36
N ASP A 428 9.32 -19.22 -37.42
CA ASP A 428 9.37 -20.65 -37.81
C ASP A 428 10.20 -21.51 -36.84
N THR A 429 11.00 -20.90 -36.00
CA THR A 429 11.89 -21.55 -35.04
C THR A 429 11.75 -20.94 -33.65
N GLY A 430 12.05 -21.73 -32.62
CA GLY A 430 12.00 -21.28 -31.24
C GLY A 430 11.80 -22.42 -30.27
N MET A 431 11.72 -22.11 -28.99
CA MET A 431 11.45 -23.08 -27.95
C MET A 431 9.95 -23.08 -27.59
N ILE A 432 9.27 -24.18 -27.87
CA ILE A 432 7.89 -24.35 -27.42
C ILE A 432 7.90 -24.87 -25.98
N VAL A 433 7.07 -24.27 -25.13
CA VAL A 433 6.85 -24.67 -23.74
C VAL A 433 5.36 -24.72 -23.44
N THR A 434 4.97 -25.60 -22.53
CA THR A 434 3.60 -25.67 -22.03
C THR A 434 3.61 -25.48 -20.51
N VAL A 435 2.70 -24.65 -20.00
CA VAL A 435 2.50 -24.43 -18.57
C VAL A 435 1.08 -24.82 -18.19
N VAL A 436 0.93 -25.33 -16.97
CA VAL A 436 -0.37 -25.80 -16.45
C VAL A 436 -0.55 -25.21 -15.07
N ASP A 437 -1.59 -24.42 -14.91
CA ASP A 437 -2.15 -24.02 -13.63
C ASP A 437 -3.28 -24.97 -13.27
N THR A 438 -3.23 -25.60 -12.10
CA THR A 438 -4.11 -26.72 -11.76
C THR A 438 -5.14 -26.37 -10.69
N ALA A 439 -6.43 -26.58 -11.00
CA ALA A 439 -7.51 -26.59 -10.00
C ALA A 439 -7.97 -28.03 -9.72
N TYR A 440 -8.09 -28.38 -8.43
CA TYR A 440 -8.41 -29.76 -8.00
C TYR A 440 -9.88 -30.01 -7.68
N SER A 441 -10.79 -29.11 -8.04
CA SER A 441 -12.18 -29.27 -7.68
C SER A 441 -13.07 -29.17 -8.91
N THR A 442 -13.93 -30.17 -9.08
CA THR A 442 -14.99 -30.18 -10.11
C THR A 442 -16.25 -29.44 -9.66
N LYS A 443 -16.27 -28.83 -8.47
CA LYS A 443 -17.42 -28.12 -7.95
C LYS A 443 -17.64 -26.81 -8.72
N ASN A 444 -18.89 -26.41 -8.90
CA ASN A 444 -19.29 -25.25 -9.72
C ASN A 444 -18.71 -23.89 -9.29
N TRP A 445 -18.20 -23.77 -8.06
CA TRP A 445 -17.54 -22.55 -7.53
C TRP A 445 -16.01 -22.67 -7.48
N ALA A 446 -15.43 -23.78 -8.00
CA ALA A 446 -14.00 -23.98 -8.01
C ALA A 446 -13.34 -23.28 -9.19
N ASP A 447 -12.06 -22.98 -9.04
CA ASP A 447 -11.20 -22.42 -10.06
C ASP A 447 -11.05 -23.37 -11.26
N TYR A 448 -10.64 -22.82 -12.39
CA TYR A 448 -10.42 -23.59 -13.61
C TYR A 448 -8.96 -24.06 -13.70
N THR A 449 -8.74 -25.21 -14.28
CA THR A 449 -7.41 -25.58 -14.78
C THR A 449 -7.16 -24.90 -16.11
N VAL A 450 -5.98 -24.32 -16.28
CA VAL A 450 -5.55 -23.64 -17.51
C VAL A 450 -4.26 -24.23 -18.03
N ILE A 451 -4.26 -24.62 -19.30
CA ILE A 451 -3.09 -25.15 -20.02
C ILE A 451 -2.73 -24.13 -21.11
N ILE A 452 -1.57 -23.50 -21.01
CA ILE A 452 -1.07 -22.53 -21.99
C ILE A 452 0.16 -23.06 -22.66
N THR A 453 0.20 -22.98 -23.98
CA THR A 453 1.39 -23.28 -24.78
C THR A 453 1.91 -22.00 -25.44
N ALA A 454 3.19 -21.75 -25.34
CA ALA A 454 3.85 -20.59 -25.89
C ALA A 454 5.13 -20.96 -26.65
N LEU A 455 5.39 -20.20 -27.72
CA LEU A 455 6.67 -20.18 -28.42
C LEU A 455 7.56 -19.09 -27.79
N ILE A 456 8.81 -19.39 -27.50
CA ILE A 456 9.82 -18.43 -27.04
C ILE A 456 10.87 -18.30 -28.14
N TYR A 457 11.01 -17.07 -28.66
CA TYR A 457 11.99 -16.77 -29.71
C TYR A 457 12.54 -15.35 -29.55
N ASN A 458 13.84 -15.23 -29.60
CA ASN A 458 14.56 -13.95 -29.57
C ASN A 458 14.06 -13.01 -28.45
N GLY A 459 13.99 -13.52 -27.23
CA GLY A 459 13.57 -12.77 -26.06
C GLY A 459 12.07 -12.44 -25.95
N ARG A 460 11.24 -13.03 -26.81
CA ARG A 460 9.80 -12.80 -26.84
C ARG A 460 9.01 -14.06 -26.58
N PHE A 461 7.88 -13.91 -25.91
CA PHE A 461 6.87 -14.93 -25.72
C PHE A 461 5.75 -14.76 -26.75
N TYR A 462 5.28 -15.85 -27.32
CA TYR A 462 4.13 -15.89 -28.23
C TYR A 462 3.16 -16.95 -27.72
N VAL A 463 2.01 -16.53 -27.19
CA VAL A 463 0.96 -17.46 -26.73
C VAL A 463 0.24 -18.01 -27.94
N ILE A 464 0.41 -19.31 -28.21
CA ILE A 464 -0.07 -19.99 -29.42
C ILE A 464 -1.27 -20.89 -29.18
N ASP A 465 -1.47 -21.33 -27.93
CA ASP A 465 -2.60 -22.21 -27.56
C ASP A 465 -2.99 -22.02 -26.11
N MET A 466 -4.29 -22.11 -25.85
CA MET A 466 -4.83 -22.09 -24.49
C MET A 466 -6.01 -23.07 -24.42
N ASN A 467 -6.02 -23.86 -23.37
CA ASN A 467 -7.14 -24.70 -23.02
C ASN A 467 -7.52 -24.49 -21.57
N ARG A 468 -8.79 -24.20 -21.30
CA ARG A 468 -9.35 -23.94 -19.98
C ARG A 468 -10.52 -24.85 -19.72
N GLY A 469 -10.53 -25.50 -18.56
CA GLY A 469 -11.62 -26.40 -18.19
C GLY A 469 -11.59 -26.79 -16.73
N ARG A 470 -12.67 -27.41 -16.28
CA ARG A 470 -12.73 -28.08 -15.00
C ARG A 470 -12.55 -29.57 -15.26
N PHE A 471 -11.30 -30.02 -15.21
CA PHE A 471 -10.94 -31.39 -15.51
C PHE A 471 -10.92 -32.22 -14.22
N ASN A 472 -11.44 -33.45 -14.30
CA ASN A 472 -11.27 -34.42 -13.23
C ASN A 472 -9.87 -35.02 -13.25
N GLU A 473 -9.57 -35.87 -12.26
CA GLU A 473 -8.25 -36.52 -12.09
C GLU A 473 -7.81 -37.39 -13.25
N TYR A 474 -8.75 -37.86 -14.10
CA TYR A 474 -8.48 -38.69 -15.28
C TYR A 474 -8.37 -37.85 -16.56
N GLU A 475 -9.14 -36.79 -16.65
CA GLU A 475 -9.18 -35.90 -17.83
C GLU A 475 -7.94 -34.97 -17.89
N LEU A 476 -7.51 -34.42 -16.77
CA LEU A 476 -6.37 -33.49 -16.74
C LEU A 476 -5.08 -34.13 -17.32
N PRO A 477 -4.64 -35.33 -16.92
CA PRO A 477 -3.46 -36.00 -17.51
C PRO A 477 -3.57 -36.20 -19.03
N ALA A 478 -4.75 -36.56 -19.50
CA ALA A 478 -5.00 -36.78 -20.94
C ALA A 478 -4.93 -35.43 -21.71
N MET A 479 -5.49 -34.34 -21.18
CA MET A 479 -5.42 -33.03 -21.79
C MET A 479 -3.99 -32.48 -21.87
N VAL A 480 -3.21 -32.67 -20.81
CA VAL A 480 -1.78 -32.28 -20.78
C VAL A 480 -0.97 -33.09 -21.79
N ALA A 481 -1.20 -34.40 -21.86
CA ALA A 481 -0.54 -35.28 -22.84
C ALA A 481 -0.93 -34.93 -24.28
N ALA A 482 -2.20 -34.58 -24.53
CA ALA A 482 -2.69 -34.10 -25.82
C ALA A 482 -2.02 -32.80 -26.28
N ALA A 483 -1.88 -31.82 -25.38
CA ALA A 483 -1.11 -30.61 -25.66
C ALA A 483 0.36 -30.96 -26.00
N GLY A 484 0.93 -31.89 -25.25
CA GLY A 484 2.26 -32.42 -25.53
C GLY A 484 2.39 -33.06 -26.93
N LEU A 485 1.39 -33.80 -27.35
CA LEU A 485 1.34 -34.44 -28.67
C LEU A 485 1.23 -33.42 -29.80
N LYS A 486 0.33 -32.43 -29.62
CA LYS A 486 0.05 -31.37 -30.61
C LYS A 486 1.27 -30.49 -30.85
N TRP A 487 1.87 -29.98 -29.78
CA TRP A 487 2.88 -28.93 -29.84
C TRP A 487 4.31 -29.41 -29.66
N LYS A 488 4.52 -30.62 -29.21
CA LYS A 488 5.85 -31.21 -28.91
C LYS A 488 6.75 -30.25 -28.13
N PRO A 489 6.26 -29.68 -27.01
CA PRO A 489 7.03 -28.70 -26.25
C PRO A 489 8.33 -29.32 -25.72
N LYS A 490 9.36 -28.54 -25.59
CA LYS A 490 10.64 -28.99 -24.99
C LYS A 490 10.44 -29.43 -23.55
N ARG A 491 9.44 -28.89 -22.86
CA ARG A 491 9.11 -29.18 -21.47
C ARG A 491 7.66 -28.73 -21.14
N ILE A 492 7.05 -29.42 -20.20
CA ILE A 492 5.77 -29.08 -19.61
C ILE A 492 6.00 -28.73 -18.15
N SER A 493 5.59 -27.54 -17.71
CA SER A 493 5.70 -27.09 -16.32
C SER A 493 4.32 -27.08 -15.69
N ILE A 494 4.15 -27.79 -14.58
CA ILE A 494 2.88 -27.89 -13.85
C ILE A 494 3.07 -27.26 -12.45
N GLU A 495 2.16 -26.41 -12.01
CA GLU A 495 2.22 -25.81 -10.68
C GLU A 495 2.13 -26.89 -9.59
N GLU A 496 3.06 -26.87 -8.59
CA GLU A 496 3.10 -27.85 -7.50
C GLU A 496 2.03 -27.54 -6.45
N THR A 497 0.94 -28.28 -6.48
CA THR A 497 -0.10 -28.30 -5.44
C THR A 497 -0.12 -29.68 -4.74
N GLY A 498 -0.81 -29.82 -3.58
CA GLY A 498 -0.66 -30.98 -2.69
C GLY A 498 -0.79 -32.39 -3.30
N ALA A 499 -1.58 -32.60 -4.38
CA ALA A 499 -1.80 -33.89 -5.04
C ALA A 499 -1.02 -34.06 -6.34
N ILE A 500 -0.17 -33.15 -6.73
CA ILE A 500 0.39 -32.98 -8.07
C ILE A 500 1.35 -34.12 -8.49
N LYS A 501 2.02 -34.75 -7.54
CA LYS A 501 2.92 -35.90 -7.86
C LYS A 501 2.16 -37.07 -8.48
N TYR A 502 0.89 -37.22 -8.12
CA TYR A 502 0.01 -38.19 -8.76
C TYR A 502 -0.28 -37.81 -10.20
N VAL A 503 -0.66 -36.55 -10.44
CA VAL A 503 -0.95 -36.01 -11.78
C VAL A 503 0.26 -36.16 -12.71
N GLN A 504 1.47 -35.80 -12.25
CA GLN A 504 2.70 -35.96 -13.04
C GLN A 504 2.89 -37.39 -13.51
N ARG A 505 2.65 -38.35 -12.62
CA ARG A 505 2.79 -39.78 -12.96
C ARG A 505 1.75 -40.23 -13.99
N GLU A 506 0.50 -39.79 -13.84
CA GLU A 506 -0.56 -40.12 -14.78
C GLU A 506 -0.34 -39.44 -16.15
N VAL A 507 0.18 -38.20 -16.19
CA VAL A 507 0.59 -37.53 -17.43
C VAL A 507 1.63 -38.38 -18.19
N TYR A 508 2.64 -38.92 -17.49
CA TYR A 508 3.60 -39.80 -18.14
C TYR A 508 2.97 -41.11 -18.67
N ARG A 509 1.98 -41.68 -17.97
CA ARG A 509 1.25 -42.86 -18.45
C ARG A 509 0.43 -42.55 -19.71
N GLU A 510 -0.23 -41.39 -19.78
CA GLU A 510 -0.94 -40.93 -20.96
C GLU A 510 0.02 -40.68 -22.12
N MET A 511 1.18 -40.06 -21.86
CA MET A 511 2.22 -39.86 -22.86
C MET A 511 2.77 -41.18 -23.42
N GLU A 512 2.90 -42.20 -22.58
CA GLU A 512 3.33 -43.56 -23.02
C GLU A 512 2.33 -44.19 -23.98
N LYS A 513 1.01 -44.06 -23.71
CA LYS A 513 -0.04 -44.52 -24.62
C LYS A 513 0.05 -43.80 -25.99
N LEU A 514 0.44 -42.51 -25.99
CA LEU A 514 0.63 -41.71 -27.20
C LEU A 514 1.99 -41.89 -27.86
N LYS A 515 2.88 -42.72 -27.28
CA LYS A 515 4.26 -42.95 -27.75
C LYS A 515 5.08 -41.64 -27.85
N ILE A 516 4.84 -40.70 -26.94
CA ILE A 516 5.62 -39.47 -26.79
C ILE A 516 6.33 -39.46 -25.44
N ARG A 517 7.43 -38.69 -25.36
CA ARG A 517 8.18 -38.51 -24.12
C ARG A 517 8.62 -37.05 -24.01
N ILE A 518 7.98 -36.30 -23.16
CA ILE A 518 8.26 -34.87 -22.89
C ILE A 518 8.54 -34.70 -21.41
N PRO A 519 9.61 -34.04 -21.01
CA PRO A 519 9.89 -33.77 -19.61
C PRO A 519 8.76 -32.96 -18.96
N VAL A 520 8.24 -33.45 -17.83
CA VAL A 520 7.25 -32.76 -16.99
C VAL A 520 7.93 -32.33 -15.71
N GLU A 521 7.95 -31.00 -15.48
CA GLU A 521 8.58 -30.36 -14.32
C GLU A 521 7.50 -29.81 -13.39
N LEU A 522 7.66 -30.05 -12.10
CA LEU A 522 6.81 -29.44 -11.08
C LEU A 522 7.42 -28.10 -10.70
N VAL A 523 6.64 -27.03 -10.84
CA VAL A 523 7.02 -25.66 -10.46
C VAL A 523 6.52 -25.41 -9.05
N PRO A 524 7.40 -25.29 -8.05
CA PRO A 524 6.97 -25.02 -6.69
C PRO A 524 6.25 -23.67 -6.61
N LEU A 525 5.09 -23.63 -5.96
CA LEU A 525 4.50 -22.40 -5.45
C LEU A 525 5.57 -21.66 -4.65
N GLY A 526 6.19 -20.67 -5.27
CA GLY A 526 7.23 -19.78 -4.76
C GLY A 526 7.83 -20.12 -3.38
N LYS A 527 8.84 -20.97 -3.30
CA LYS A 527 9.64 -21.21 -2.09
C LYS A 527 10.63 -20.07 -1.78
N GLY A 528 10.26 -18.86 -2.15
CA GLY A 528 10.96 -17.67 -1.72
C GLY A 528 9.97 -16.81 -0.97
N ASP A 529 10.02 -16.83 0.34
CA ASP A 529 9.14 -16.07 1.24
C ASP A 529 7.65 -16.47 1.17
N LYS A 530 7.17 -17.14 2.20
CA LYS A 530 5.73 -17.33 2.49
C LYS A 530 4.95 -15.99 2.54
N LYS A 531 5.61 -14.86 2.27
CA LYS A 531 5.10 -13.48 2.28
C LYS A 531 4.81 -12.90 0.88
N VAL A 532 5.04 -13.61 -0.22
CA VAL A 532 5.02 -13.04 -1.59
C VAL A 532 3.92 -13.63 -2.46
N ASN A 533 2.76 -13.92 -1.91
CA ASN A 533 1.61 -14.44 -2.68
C ASN A 533 0.55 -13.36 -2.96
N SER A 534 0.89 -12.21 -3.55
CA SER A 534 -0.16 -11.36 -4.10
C SER A 534 -0.33 -11.62 -5.58
N LYS A 535 -1.59 -11.78 -6.02
CA LYS A 535 -2.01 -11.82 -7.42
C LYS A 535 -1.33 -10.72 -8.24
N GLN A 536 -1.18 -9.53 -7.66
CA GLN A 536 -0.52 -8.39 -8.27
C GLN A 536 0.98 -8.58 -8.51
N LYS A 537 1.69 -9.22 -7.58
CA LYS A 537 3.12 -9.56 -7.77
C LYS A 537 3.30 -10.65 -8.83
N LYS A 538 2.37 -11.59 -8.93
CA LYS A 538 2.38 -12.62 -9.97
C LYS A 538 2.21 -12.00 -11.37
N ALA A 539 1.29 -11.04 -11.54
CA ALA A 539 1.04 -10.36 -12.82
C ALA A 539 2.08 -9.28 -13.20
N GLY A 540 2.88 -8.81 -12.25
CA GLY A 540 3.91 -7.78 -12.49
C GLY A 540 4.89 -8.10 -13.61
N PRO A 541 5.50 -9.31 -13.65
CA PRO A 541 6.37 -9.74 -14.75
C PRO A 541 5.67 -9.72 -16.12
N LEU A 542 4.43 -10.18 -16.21
CA LEU A 542 3.66 -10.14 -17.45
C LEU A 542 3.51 -8.71 -18.00
N LEU A 543 3.15 -7.75 -17.13
CA LEU A 543 3.08 -6.33 -17.49
C LEU A 543 4.42 -5.78 -17.97
N ARG A 544 5.51 -6.18 -17.33
CA ARG A 544 6.85 -5.78 -17.74
C ARG A 544 7.17 -6.25 -19.17
N TYR A 545 6.89 -7.52 -19.47
CA TYR A 545 7.15 -8.09 -20.79
C TYR A 545 6.25 -7.49 -21.88
N LEU A 546 4.98 -7.20 -21.56
CA LEU A 546 4.09 -6.43 -22.44
C LEU A 546 4.65 -5.02 -22.67
N GLY A 547 5.02 -4.29 -21.62
CA GLY A 547 5.58 -2.95 -21.73
C GLY A 547 6.90 -2.86 -22.50
N LEU A 548 7.69 -3.95 -22.53
CA LEU A 548 8.92 -4.07 -23.32
C LEU A 548 8.68 -4.59 -24.73
N ASP A 549 7.44 -4.78 -25.16
CA ASP A 549 7.05 -5.41 -26.44
C ASP A 549 7.59 -6.84 -26.62
N ARG A 550 7.78 -7.55 -25.50
CA ARG A 550 8.33 -8.92 -25.46
C ARG A 550 7.30 -10.00 -25.16
N PHE A 551 6.03 -9.65 -25.11
CA PHE A 551 4.95 -10.61 -24.92
C PHE A 551 3.87 -10.39 -25.99
N LYS A 552 3.54 -11.43 -26.74
CA LYS A 552 2.59 -11.37 -27.86
C LYS A 552 1.51 -12.43 -27.70
N PHE A 553 0.32 -12.09 -28.08
CA PHE A 553 -0.77 -13.03 -28.32
C PHE A 553 -0.86 -13.32 -29.82
N VAL A 554 -1.32 -14.49 -30.18
CA VAL A 554 -1.47 -14.88 -31.58
C VAL A 554 -2.95 -14.99 -31.89
N ASN A 555 -3.41 -14.36 -32.97
CA ASN A 555 -4.84 -14.29 -33.32
C ASN A 555 -5.51 -15.66 -33.52
N ILE A 556 -4.74 -16.71 -33.85
CA ILE A 556 -5.22 -18.07 -34.00
C ILE A 556 -5.26 -18.85 -32.67
N CYS A 557 -4.83 -18.25 -31.53
CA CYS A 557 -4.87 -18.91 -30.24
C CYS A 557 -6.31 -19.20 -29.82
N PRO A 558 -6.71 -20.44 -29.55
CA PRO A 558 -8.02 -20.76 -29.03
C PRO A 558 -8.23 -20.03 -27.67
N GLY A 559 -9.43 -19.50 -27.46
CA GLY A 559 -9.76 -18.81 -26.20
C GLY A 559 -9.12 -17.43 -26.04
N LEU A 560 -8.61 -16.80 -27.09
CA LEU A 560 -7.98 -15.48 -27.03
C LEU A 560 -8.90 -14.41 -26.38
N GLU A 561 -10.19 -14.45 -26.68
CA GLU A 561 -11.17 -13.54 -26.10
C GLU A 561 -11.39 -13.79 -24.59
N GLU A 562 -11.27 -15.05 -24.15
CA GLU A 562 -11.31 -15.39 -22.72
C GLU A 562 -10.08 -14.84 -22.01
N ILE A 563 -8.90 -14.95 -22.63
CA ILE A 563 -7.64 -14.37 -22.12
C ILE A 563 -7.80 -12.85 -21.94
N TYR A 564 -8.32 -12.16 -22.95
CA TYR A 564 -8.51 -10.71 -22.89
C TYR A 564 -9.52 -10.32 -21.82
N THR A 565 -10.65 -11.01 -21.75
CA THR A 565 -11.72 -10.73 -20.79
C THR A 565 -11.24 -10.90 -19.34
N GLU A 566 -10.44 -11.91 -19.05
CA GLU A 566 -9.90 -12.14 -17.72
C GLU A 566 -8.81 -11.14 -17.38
N LEU A 567 -7.90 -10.83 -18.32
CA LEU A 567 -6.87 -9.82 -18.12
C LEU A 567 -7.48 -8.42 -17.90
N GLU A 568 -8.51 -8.03 -18.64
CA GLU A 568 -9.21 -6.75 -18.44
C GLU A 568 -9.87 -6.65 -17.07
N LYS A 569 -10.45 -7.74 -16.59
CA LYS A 569 -11.14 -7.82 -15.29
C LYS A 569 -10.18 -8.06 -14.13
N PHE A 570 -8.93 -8.41 -14.40
CA PHE A 570 -7.97 -8.77 -13.36
C PHE A 570 -7.77 -7.64 -12.35
N GLY A 571 -7.99 -7.93 -11.06
CA GLY A 571 -7.86 -6.99 -9.96
C GLY A 571 -9.02 -5.99 -9.83
N THR A 572 -10.12 -6.17 -10.59
CA THR A 572 -11.38 -5.44 -10.37
C THR A 572 -12.30 -6.21 -9.44
N ALA A 573 -13.28 -5.52 -8.84
CA ALA A 573 -14.31 -6.18 -8.01
C ALA A 573 -15.16 -7.22 -8.79
N SER A 574 -15.12 -7.19 -10.11
CA SER A 574 -15.79 -8.13 -11.00
C SER A 574 -14.92 -9.31 -11.45
N SER A 575 -13.66 -9.40 -10.96
CA SER A 575 -12.79 -10.56 -11.21
C SER A 575 -13.28 -11.74 -10.37
N VAL A 576 -13.98 -12.65 -11.02
CA VAL A 576 -14.48 -13.90 -10.39
C VAL A 576 -13.41 -14.99 -10.47
N HIS A 577 -12.60 -14.99 -11.53
CA HIS A 577 -11.54 -15.97 -11.81
C HIS A 577 -10.27 -15.24 -12.27
N ASP A 578 -9.10 -15.82 -11.96
CA ASP A 578 -7.78 -15.33 -12.33
C ASP A 578 -6.82 -16.46 -12.78
N ASP A 579 -7.39 -17.60 -13.12
CA ASP A 579 -6.65 -18.82 -13.48
C ASP A 579 -5.78 -18.63 -14.73
N ILE A 580 -6.27 -17.89 -15.74
CA ILE A 580 -5.51 -17.57 -16.96
C ILE A 580 -4.33 -16.64 -16.61
N VAL A 581 -4.56 -15.65 -15.77
CA VAL A 581 -3.50 -14.73 -15.34
C VAL A 581 -2.42 -15.47 -14.56
N ASP A 582 -2.80 -16.41 -13.70
CA ASP A 582 -1.86 -17.25 -12.94
C ASP A 582 -1.05 -18.15 -13.88
N ALA A 583 -1.66 -18.79 -14.86
CA ALA A 583 -0.95 -19.59 -15.86
C ALA A 583 0.03 -18.74 -16.70
N LEU A 584 -0.36 -17.53 -17.13
CA LEU A 584 0.51 -16.60 -17.84
C LEU A 584 1.67 -16.11 -16.94
N ALA A 585 1.42 -15.93 -15.66
CA ALA A 585 2.46 -15.58 -14.69
C ALA A 585 3.46 -16.72 -14.48
N ILE A 586 3.00 -17.98 -14.40
CA ILE A 586 3.87 -19.15 -14.36
C ILE A 586 4.75 -19.18 -15.61
N LEU A 587 4.18 -18.97 -16.80
CA LEU A 587 4.92 -18.94 -18.07
C LEU A 587 6.06 -17.92 -18.01
N VAL A 588 5.77 -16.68 -17.67
CA VAL A 588 6.78 -15.62 -17.63
C VAL A 588 7.82 -15.89 -16.54
N ASN A 589 7.42 -16.23 -15.32
CA ASN A 589 8.33 -16.42 -14.20
C ASN A 589 9.27 -17.61 -14.41
N GLN A 590 8.75 -18.71 -14.97
CA GLN A 590 9.54 -19.92 -15.19
C GLN A 590 10.54 -19.75 -16.33
N TYR A 591 10.19 -18.98 -17.36
CA TYR A 591 10.96 -18.90 -18.60
C TYR A 591 11.58 -17.52 -18.88
N ALA A 592 11.50 -16.55 -17.94
CA ALA A 592 12.12 -15.24 -18.07
C ALA A 592 13.61 -15.30 -18.40
N GLY A 593 14.36 -16.18 -17.72
CA GLY A 593 15.78 -16.36 -17.95
C GLY A 593 16.14 -16.85 -19.37
N TYR A 594 15.24 -17.56 -20.03
CA TYR A 594 15.43 -17.97 -21.44
C TYR A 594 15.07 -16.86 -22.42
N ALA A 595 14.17 -15.96 -22.04
CA ALA A 595 13.78 -14.82 -22.85
C ALA A 595 14.75 -13.64 -22.72
N ASP A 596 15.49 -13.54 -21.61
CA ASP A 596 16.43 -12.42 -21.37
C ASP A 596 17.83 -12.65 -21.99
N ILE A 597 18.13 -13.87 -22.46
CA ILE A 597 19.41 -14.17 -23.13
C ILE A 597 19.27 -13.85 -24.62
N GLU A 598 19.71 -12.67 -25.03
CA GLU A 598 19.84 -12.31 -26.45
C GLU A 598 20.95 -13.16 -27.10
N GLY A 599 20.58 -13.90 -28.16
CA GLY A 599 21.54 -14.56 -29.04
C GLY A 599 21.79 -16.05 -28.84
N GLN A 600 21.17 -16.75 -27.91
CA GLN A 600 21.17 -18.21 -27.92
C GLN A 600 20.05 -18.75 -28.83
N GLN A 601 20.38 -18.95 -30.09
CA GLN A 601 19.65 -19.86 -30.95
C GLN A 601 19.79 -21.27 -30.37
N THR A 602 18.90 -21.67 -29.48
CA THR A 602 18.75 -23.11 -29.19
C THR A 602 18.13 -23.73 -30.42
N ALA A 603 18.99 -24.34 -31.23
CA ALA A 603 18.60 -25.13 -32.37
C ALA A 603 17.74 -26.33 -31.90
N ALA A 604 16.44 -26.10 -31.82
CA ALA A 604 15.45 -27.14 -31.83
C ALA A 604 14.50 -26.82 -33.00
N ASN A 605 14.85 -27.30 -34.17
CA ASN A 605 13.96 -27.35 -35.31
C ASN A 605 12.74 -28.19 -34.93
N THR A 606 11.72 -27.54 -34.37
CA THR A 606 10.39 -28.11 -34.27
C THR A 606 9.49 -27.25 -35.16
N SER A 607 9.28 -27.72 -36.38
CA SER A 607 8.16 -27.23 -37.19
C SER A 607 6.88 -27.52 -36.37
N TYR A 608 6.14 -26.51 -35.97
CA TYR A 608 4.87 -26.64 -35.25
C TYR A 608 3.67 -26.84 -36.17
N VAL A 609 3.89 -27.32 -37.41
CA VAL A 609 2.82 -27.76 -38.28
C VAL A 609 2.38 -29.13 -37.73
N PRO A 610 1.19 -29.26 -37.15
CA PRO A 610 0.71 -30.52 -36.62
C PRO A 610 0.56 -31.53 -37.77
N ASP A 611 1.10 -32.75 -37.57
CA ASP A 611 0.70 -33.89 -38.38
C ASP A 611 -0.83 -34.05 -38.29
N THR A 612 -1.49 -34.35 -39.40
CA THR A 612 -2.95 -34.46 -39.46
C THR A 612 -3.52 -35.47 -38.48
N LYS A 613 -2.76 -36.57 -38.18
CA LYS A 613 -3.14 -37.56 -37.17
C LYS A 613 -3.07 -37.01 -35.77
N LEU A 614 -2.07 -36.17 -35.44
CA LEU A 614 -1.91 -35.52 -34.15
C LEU A 614 -3.00 -34.50 -33.92
N LYS A 615 -3.41 -33.76 -34.98
CA LYS A 615 -4.51 -32.81 -34.93
C LYS A 615 -5.82 -33.51 -34.59
N ASN A 616 -6.14 -34.61 -35.26
CA ASN A 616 -7.36 -35.36 -35.01
C ASN A 616 -7.44 -35.88 -33.57
N TYR A 617 -6.34 -36.41 -33.03
CA TYR A 617 -6.32 -36.83 -31.63
C TYR A 617 -6.50 -35.66 -30.64
N TYR A 618 -5.84 -34.56 -30.88
CA TYR A 618 -6.00 -33.35 -30.04
C TYR A 618 -7.44 -32.86 -30.08
N ASP A 619 -8.05 -32.76 -31.26
CA ASP A 619 -9.43 -32.33 -31.44
C ASP A 619 -10.40 -33.27 -30.70
N GLN A 620 -10.17 -34.58 -30.71
CA GLN A 620 -10.97 -35.52 -29.93
C GLN A 620 -10.85 -35.31 -28.43
N VAL A 621 -9.62 -35.11 -27.87
CA VAL A 621 -9.43 -34.87 -26.44
C VAL A 621 -9.96 -33.50 -26.03
N HIS A 622 -9.85 -32.51 -26.90
CA HIS A 622 -10.42 -31.18 -26.67
C HIS A 622 -11.97 -31.23 -26.62
N CYS A 623 -12.59 -32.07 -27.44
CA CYS A 623 -14.04 -32.33 -27.42
C CYS A 623 -14.45 -33.01 -26.10
N LEU A 624 -13.66 -33.93 -25.55
CA LEU A 624 -13.94 -34.53 -24.24
C LEU A 624 -13.92 -33.48 -23.11
N GLY A 625 -13.02 -32.48 -23.17
CA GLY A 625 -13.00 -31.37 -22.22
C GLY A 625 -14.25 -30.47 -22.34
N LYS A 626 -14.72 -30.20 -23.57
CA LYS A 626 -15.99 -29.49 -23.82
C LYS A 626 -17.19 -30.28 -23.33
N PHE A 627 -17.16 -31.59 -23.49
CA PHE A 627 -18.20 -32.51 -23.03
C PHE A 627 -18.31 -32.49 -21.48
N SER A 628 -17.17 -32.45 -20.77
CA SER A 628 -17.16 -32.32 -19.31
C SER A 628 -17.76 -30.99 -18.86
N LYS A 629 -17.49 -29.89 -19.57
CA LYS A 629 -18.08 -28.58 -19.30
C LYS A 629 -19.60 -28.57 -19.55
N MET A 630 -20.06 -29.11 -20.67
CA MET A 630 -21.49 -29.23 -20.97
C MET A 630 -22.25 -30.08 -19.93
N LYS A 631 -21.65 -31.16 -19.42
CA LYS A 631 -22.22 -31.90 -18.29
C LYS A 631 -22.42 -31.06 -17.05
N GLN A 632 -21.48 -30.16 -16.76
CA GLN A 632 -21.56 -29.27 -15.60
C GLN A 632 -22.61 -28.18 -15.80
N ASP A 633 -22.69 -27.62 -17.00
CA ASP A 633 -23.66 -26.56 -17.35
C ASP A 633 -25.09 -27.13 -17.29
N VAL A 634 -25.33 -28.33 -17.82
CA VAL A 634 -26.62 -29.05 -17.76
C VAL A 634 -26.99 -29.43 -16.31
N ALA A 635 -26.01 -29.84 -15.49
CA ALA A 635 -26.26 -30.16 -14.09
C ALA A 635 -26.58 -28.91 -13.25
N LEU A 636 -26.13 -27.73 -13.65
CA LEU A 636 -26.47 -26.44 -13.04
C LEU A 636 -27.89 -26.00 -13.41
N GLU A 637 -28.28 -26.19 -14.66
CA GLU A 637 -29.58 -25.80 -15.17
C GLU A 637 -30.70 -26.74 -14.65
N PHE A 638 -30.34 -28.01 -14.36
CA PHE A 638 -31.24 -29.04 -13.86
C PHE A 638 -30.67 -29.73 -12.59
N PRO A 639 -30.67 -29.05 -11.43
CA PRO A 639 -30.00 -29.55 -10.22
C PRO A 639 -30.60 -30.85 -9.67
N ASP A 640 -31.82 -31.19 -10.01
CA ASP A 640 -32.53 -32.41 -9.59
C ASP A 640 -32.37 -33.60 -10.55
N ALA A 641 -31.67 -33.42 -11.69
CA ALA A 641 -31.45 -34.46 -12.67
C ALA A 641 -30.39 -35.47 -12.21
N ASN A 642 -30.67 -36.77 -12.37
CA ASN A 642 -29.66 -37.80 -12.08
C ASN A 642 -28.60 -37.87 -13.18
N ALA A 643 -27.47 -38.54 -12.89
CA ALA A 643 -26.32 -38.62 -13.77
C ALA A 643 -26.65 -39.18 -15.19
N SER A 644 -27.66 -40.05 -15.31
CA SER A 644 -28.11 -40.62 -16.59
C SER A 644 -28.88 -39.60 -17.40
N GLN A 645 -29.74 -38.78 -16.75
CA GLN A 645 -30.49 -37.72 -17.39
C GLN A 645 -29.59 -36.59 -17.85
N VAL A 646 -28.61 -36.19 -17.05
CA VAL A 646 -27.56 -35.22 -17.43
C VAL A 646 -26.77 -35.72 -18.63
N ALA A 647 -26.35 -37.00 -18.63
CA ALA A 647 -25.62 -37.60 -19.75
C ALA A 647 -26.45 -37.66 -21.04
N GLN A 648 -27.76 -37.89 -20.92
CA GLN A 648 -28.66 -37.92 -22.09
C GLN A 648 -28.88 -36.50 -22.64
N ALA A 649 -29.12 -35.50 -21.79
CA ALA A 649 -29.30 -34.11 -22.21
C ALA A 649 -28.05 -33.59 -22.94
N VAL A 650 -26.87 -33.88 -22.42
CA VAL A 650 -25.59 -33.52 -23.05
C VAL A 650 -25.42 -34.24 -24.41
N LYS A 651 -25.86 -35.49 -24.49
CA LYS A 651 -25.84 -36.28 -25.74
C LYS A 651 -26.79 -35.69 -26.82
N ASP A 652 -27.97 -35.25 -26.40
CA ASP A 652 -28.96 -34.64 -27.28
C ASP A 652 -28.47 -33.27 -27.80
N GLU A 653 -27.80 -32.48 -26.96
CA GLU A 653 -27.21 -31.20 -27.34
C GLU A 653 -25.99 -31.35 -28.27
N LEU A 654 -25.18 -32.39 -28.06
CA LEU A 654 -24.05 -32.73 -28.94
C LEU A 654 -24.49 -33.32 -30.28
N SER A 655 -25.68 -33.91 -30.41
CA SER A 655 -26.23 -34.39 -31.71
C SER A 655 -26.43 -33.28 -32.74
N TYR A 656 -26.45 -32.04 -32.31
CA TYR A 656 -26.46 -30.86 -33.21
C TYR A 656 -25.06 -30.55 -33.81
N TYR A 657 -23.98 -31.15 -33.29
CA TYR A 657 -22.62 -30.97 -33.81
C TYR A 657 -22.13 -32.29 -34.43
N ASP A 658 -22.34 -32.44 -35.72
CA ASP A 658 -22.17 -33.66 -36.55
C ASP A 658 -20.85 -34.44 -36.43
N PRO A 659 -19.68 -33.88 -36.03
CA PRO A 659 -18.48 -34.67 -35.82
C PRO A 659 -18.35 -35.35 -34.43
N LEU A 660 -19.29 -35.12 -33.51
CA LEU A 660 -19.18 -35.58 -32.12
C LEU A 660 -20.09 -36.75 -31.76
N ALA A 661 -21.08 -37.04 -32.61
CA ALA A 661 -22.05 -38.14 -32.39
C ALA A 661 -21.38 -39.52 -32.36
N ASP A 662 -20.33 -39.73 -33.17
CA ASP A 662 -19.58 -41.01 -33.24
C ASP A 662 -18.65 -41.27 -32.03
N LEU A 663 -18.36 -40.27 -31.25
CA LEU A 663 -17.50 -40.35 -30.04
C LEU A 663 -18.26 -40.79 -28.78
N LEU A 664 -19.61 -40.83 -28.85
CA LEU A 664 -20.47 -41.19 -27.71
C LEU A 664 -21.04 -42.62 -27.80
N GLN A 665 -20.69 -43.38 -28.86
CA GLN A 665 -20.88 -44.83 -28.94
C GLN A 665 -19.67 -45.57 -28.34
#